data_84f16aa2cc84857895dfa033d477728a
#
_entry.id   84f16aa2cc84857895dfa033d477728a
#
_cell.length_a   1.000
_cell.length_b   1.000
_cell.length_c   1.000
_cell.angle_alpha   90.00
_cell.angle_beta   90.00
_cell.angle_gamma   90.00
#
_symmetry.space_group_name_H-M   'P 1'
#
loop_
_entity.id
_entity.type
_entity.pdbx_description
1 polymer ?
#
loop_
_entity_poly.entity_id
_entity_poly.type
_entity_poly.pdbx_seq_one_letter_code
_entity_poly.pdbx_strand_id
1 'polypeptide(L)'
;MLKLVQMLHQLFQLEREEFVAELYRQVLGREAEFAARLQYAAMLSAGTSKMAIVVSLFRSREARQLYTKQPVHSLHRERTSIYHNIWALLDLDDSSFIRQMYSELLDREAEEDEILHYVQQLHKHAYKYLVLVNVMSSAESRHILEERDRYLREKLIFGKYEIEDLNLGDKPRHPASPSLNRKISIVILTWNGLAYTQRCLDSLAYLADHALVDVVVFDNGSTDGTIAYLNQIPWIHWYANSTNVGFPAGNNMAVSMCDPASDIVLLNNDIVVQQQDWLEKLQETAYTDDAIGIVGCRLCGEAGDLQHAGTFIYAETCWGQQIAGLEKDIGQYERVRDVQGIVFASAYLKRDMIRKIGLLDTDYFAYFEDTDYCLRAWSYQYRVVYDGRVTLTHSQNTSTKVNKVDFSQLFEGSRMMFREKWSTFLDAQYSHALNWHSIANVASGYANSSRNLMIALDEQHVKMHYRYVYGPGTPNQAMEPVSGSDYRINLFGMRHRDANAPEVVYGQGDVFFKNTGRYKIGYTMLEVDGLPQDWVEQCNRMNEVWVPSTFNLMTFRESGVHVPIHVMPLGVNPDYFNPHIHASRFSDRYTFLSVFEWGERKAPLELLQAYVNEFRYDEVLLVCKVINSDTAINVHAELRKLDLSHCVCKIMFIYNQELPDYQLGSLYRSADCFVLPTRGEGWGMPILEAMACGIPTIATNWSAQSDFLNEDTGYPIRVKRLVPAVAKCPYYLNFRWAEPDFEHMASLMRYVYTNRQSVRQRSEESAAHILSTYSWDQSARKMISRLNQI
;
A
#
# COMPACT_ATOMS: atom_id res chain seq x y z
N MET A 1 -13.39 31.39 -1.54
CA MET A 1 -12.15 32.18 -1.39
C MET A 1 -11.70 32.03 0.06
N LEU A 2 -10.41 31.73 0.28
CA LEU A 2 -9.91 31.59 1.66
C LEU A 2 -9.91 32.96 2.36
N LYS A 3 -10.42 33.00 3.61
CA LYS A 3 -10.29 34.20 4.44
C LYS A 3 -8.83 34.45 4.80
N LEU A 4 -8.48 35.72 5.06
CA LEU A 4 -7.11 36.11 5.44
C LEU A 4 -6.61 35.35 6.69
N VAL A 5 -7.47 35.13 7.68
CA VAL A 5 -7.19 34.30 8.85
C VAL A 5 -6.82 32.86 8.50
N GLN A 6 -7.47 32.29 7.48
CA GLN A 6 -7.21 30.94 7.04
C GLN A 6 -5.86 30.81 6.30
N MET A 7 -5.51 31.82 5.51
CA MET A 7 -4.22 31.88 4.83
C MET A 7 -3.07 32.05 5.81
N LEU A 8 -3.23 32.89 6.83
CA LEU A 8 -2.25 33.04 7.93
C LEU A 8 -2.06 31.71 8.69
N HIS A 9 -3.14 30.97 8.93
CA HIS A 9 -3.04 29.65 9.55
C HIS A 9 -2.29 28.64 8.67
N GLN A 10 -2.47 28.65 7.36
CA GLN A 10 -1.69 27.79 6.45
C GLN A 10 -0.20 28.09 6.55
N LEU A 11 0.17 29.38 6.58
CA LEU A 11 1.55 29.77 6.82
C LEU A 11 2.10 29.25 8.15
N PHE A 12 1.28 29.23 9.20
CA PHE A 12 1.72 28.79 10.52
C PHE A 12 1.99 27.27 10.61
N GLN A 13 1.58 26.50 9.62
CA GLN A 13 1.91 25.05 9.55
C GLN A 13 3.33 24.79 9.01
N LEU A 14 3.93 25.75 8.29
CA LEU A 14 5.26 25.57 7.69
C LEU A 14 6.36 25.57 8.75
N GLU A 15 7.42 24.83 8.51
CA GLU A 15 8.60 24.83 9.36
C GLU A 15 9.36 26.18 9.27
N ARG A 16 10.30 26.39 10.19
CA ARG A 16 10.95 27.68 10.44
C ARG A 16 11.39 28.45 9.21
N GLU A 17 12.19 27.82 8.34
CA GLU A 17 12.72 28.49 7.15
C GLU A 17 11.70 28.58 6.03
N GLU A 18 10.89 27.53 5.86
CA GLU A 18 9.79 27.51 4.88
C GLU A 18 8.73 28.55 5.23
N PHE A 19 8.37 28.66 6.53
CA PHE A 19 7.45 29.69 7.00
C PHE A 19 7.93 31.09 6.62
N VAL A 20 9.20 31.41 6.83
CA VAL A 20 9.75 32.72 6.51
C VAL A 20 9.77 32.95 5.00
N ALA A 21 10.17 31.95 4.24
CA ALA A 21 10.20 32.05 2.76
C ALA A 21 8.80 32.30 2.20
N GLU A 22 7.83 31.51 2.66
CA GLU A 22 6.45 31.62 2.18
C GLU A 22 5.77 32.92 2.69
N LEU A 23 6.03 33.33 3.92
CA LEU A 23 5.56 34.59 4.45
C LEU A 23 5.99 35.79 3.57
N TYR A 24 7.23 35.83 3.13
CA TYR A 24 7.73 36.90 2.24
C TYR A 24 7.03 36.86 0.87
N ARG A 25 6.84 35.64 0.29
CA ARG A 25 6.12 35.48 -0.98
C ARG A 25 4.65 35.93 -0.85
N GLN A 26 4.00 35.51 0.21
CA GLN A 26 2.58 35.76 0.43
C GLN A 26 2.25 37.21 0.83
N VAL A 27 3.14 37.88 1.55
CA VAL A 27 2.91 39.25 2.07
C VAL A 27 3.58 40.31 1.23
N LEU A 28 4.79 40.09 0.77
CA LEU A 28 5.58 41.07 0.02
C LEU A 28 5.69 40.80 -1.48
N GLY A 29 5.21 39.63 -1.94
CA GLY A 29 5.25 39.24 -3.35
C GLY A 29 6.66 38.95 -3.87
N ARG A 30 7.61 38.64 -3.00
CA ARG A 30 9.01 38.36 -3.36
C ARG A 30 9.65 37.31 -2.47
N GLU A 31 10.77 36.75 -2.90
CA GLU A 31 11.58 35.86 -2.09
C GLU A 31 12.25 36.58 -0.91
N ALA A 32 12.34 35.87 0.22
CA ALA A 32 13.09 36.34 1.39
C ALA A 32 14.59 36.23 1.15
N GLU A 33 15.32 37.31 1.45
CA GLU A 33 16.77 37.31 1.43
C GLU A 33 17.35 36.34 2.47
N PHE A 34 18.53 35.79 2.20
CA PHE A 34 19.15 34.78 3.07
C PHE A 34 19.33 35.29 4.50
N ALA A 35 19.74 36.55 4.67
CA ALA A 35 19.88 37.18 5.99
C ALA A 35 18.56 37.29 6.75
N ALA A 36 17.46 37.62 6.07
CA ALA A 36 16.11 37.66 6.66
C ALA A 36 15.61 36.26 7.08
N ARG A 37 15.88 35.27 6.26
CA ARG A 37 15.53 33.86 6.61
C ARG A 37 16.23 33.42 7.89
N LEU A 38 17.55 33.66 8.00
CA LEU A 38 18.34 33.33 9.19
C LEU A 38 17.86 34.09 10.42
N GLN A 39 17.61 35.38 10.29
CA GLN A 39 17.18 36.22 11.40
C GLN A 39 15.86 35.78 11.97
N TYR A 40 14.84 35.61 11.15
CA TYR A 40 13.51 35.18 11.60
C TYR A 40 13.47 33.71 12.04
N ALA A 41 14.24 32.82 11.43
CA ALA A 41 14.39 31.45 11.89
C ALA A 41 15.04 31.39 13.29
N ALA A 42 16.04 32.24 13.56
CA ALA A 42 16.65 32.37 14.88
C ALA A 42 15.63 32.91 15.92
N MET A 43 14.82 33.91 15.56
CA MET A 43 13.75 34.42 16.43
C MET A 43 12.73 33.36 16.79
N LEU A 44 12.32 32.52 15.82
CA LEU A 44 11.43 31.36 16.05
C LEU A 44 12.09 30.35 16.99
N SER A 45 13.37 30.08 16.81
CA SER A 45 14.14 29.19 17.68
C SER A 45 14.28 29.73 19.12
N ALA A 46 14.28 31.04 19.29
CA ALA A 46 14.31 31.73 20.56
C ALA A 46 12.90 31.86 21.22
N GLY A 47 11.85 31.27 20.62
CA GLY A 47 10.49 31.26 21.17
C GLY A 47 9.60 32.42 20.74
N THR A 48 10.02 33.25 19.76
CA THR A 48 9.13 34.27 19.18
C THR A 48 7.98 33.60 18.44
N SER A 49 6.73 34.01 18.65
CA SER A 49 5.59 33.43 17.94
C SER A 49 5.59 33.77 16.45
N LYS A 50 5.08 32.90 15.61
CA LYS A 50 4.91 33.13 14.17
C LYS A 50 4.07 34.38 13.91
N MET A 51 3.04 34.59 14.73
CA MET A 51 2.20 35.77 14.65
C MET A 51 2.98 37.07 14.91
N ALA A 52 3.87 37.08 15.91
CA ALA A 52 4.74 38.25 16.18
C ALA A 52 5.64 38.59 14.96
N ILE A 53 6.13 37.58 14.26
CA ILE A 53 6.91 37.76 13.04
C ILE A 53 6.06 38.31 11.90
N VAL A 54 4.84 37.78 11.70
CA VAL A 54 3.88 38.28 10.71
C VAL A 54 3.60 39.77 10.96
N VAL A 55 3.23 40.14 12.19
CA VAL A 55 2.96 41.53 12.59
C VAL A 55 4.21 42.41 12.39
N SER A 56 5.38 41.90 12.72
CA SER A 56 6.66 42.63 12.52
C SER A 56 6.89 42.90 11.02
N LEU A 57 6.65 41.93 10.15
CA LEU A 57 6.80 42.09 8.72
C LEU A 57 5.78 43.11 8.17
N PHE A 58 4.53 43.05 8.56
CA PHE A 58 3.52 44.04 8.19
C PHE A 58 3.83 45.43 8.71
N ARG A 59 4.49 45.58 9.84
CA ARG A 59 4.96 46.87 10.37
C ARG A 59 6.22 47.39 9.71
N SER A 60 6.88 46.60 8.86
CA SER A 60 8.11 47.01 8.19
C SER A 60 7.92 48.22 7.26
N ARG A 61 8.99 48.95 7.01
CA ARG A 61 8.98 50.08 6.07
C ARG A 61 8.60 49.63 4.66
N GLU A 62 9.03 48.46 4.28
CA GLU A 62 8.73 47.83 2.97
C GLU A 62 7.24 47.55 2.78
N ALA A 63 6.62 46.85 3.73
CA ALA A 63 5.19 46.55 3.67
C ALA A 63 4.35 47.84 3.68
N ARG A 64 4.73 48.85 4.50
CA ARG A 64 4.07 50.15 4.50
C ARG A 64 4.16 50.83 3.13
N GLN A 65 5.32 50.87 2.51
CA GLN A 65 5.47 51.43 1.18
C GLN A 65 4.69 50.68 0.11
N LEU A 66 4.60 49.34 0.24
CA LEU A 66 3.89 48.48 -0.68
C LEU A 66 2.38 48.76 -0.62
N TYR A 67 1.77 48.72 0.58
CA TYR A 67 0.35 48.80 0.75
C TYR A 67 -0.24 50.24 0.86
N THR A 68 0.57 51.29 0.88
CA THR A 68 0.11 52.67 0.88
C THR A 68 0.22 53.39 -0.50
N LYS A 69 0.88 52.77 -1.48
CA LYS A 69 0.90 53.25 -2.86
C LYS A 69 -0.31 52.77 -3.61
N GLN A 70 -0.96 53.64 -4.41
CA GLN A 70 -2.09 53.23 -5.25
C GLN A 70 -1.69 52.07 -6.19
N PRO A 71 -2.53 51.01 -6.33
CA PRO A 71 -2.23 49.92 -7.25
C PRO A 71 -2.21 50.38 -8.69
N VAL A 72 -1.22 49.96 -9.46
CA VAL A 72 -1.23 50.07 -10.92
C VAL A 72 -2.27 49.12 -11.44
N HIS A 73 -3.21 49.59 -12.30
CA HIS A 73 -4.41 48.94 -12.83
C HIS A 73 -4.16 47.65 -13.66
N SER A 74 -3.53 46.62 -13.14
CA SER A 74 -3.27 45.39 -13.89
C SER A 74 -3.42 44.05 -13.13
N LEU A 75 -4.16 43.99 -12.03
CA LEU A 75 -4.29 42.77 -11.21
C LEU A 75 -5.71 42.20 -11.18
N HIS A 76 -6.26 41.91 -12.35
CA HIS A 76 -7.36 40.96 -12.49
C HIS A 76 -6.84 39.56 -12.82
N ARG A 77 -6.21 38.89 -11.88
CA ARG A 77 -5.98 37.45 -11.92
C ARG A 77 -5.98 36.90 -10.50
N GLU A 78 -6.83 35.89 -10.31
CA GLU A 78 -7.03 34.99 -9.17
C GLU A 78 -6.43 35.41 -7.80
N ARG A 79 -7.32 35.63 -6.82
CA ARG A 79 -7.00 35.95 -5.42
C ARG A 79 -6.43 34.71 -4.72
N THR A 80 -5.16 34.40 -4.94
CA THR A 80 -4.49 33.19 -4.43
C THR A 80 -3.43 33.46 -3.35
N SER A 81 -3.21 34.72 -2.95
CA SER A 81 -2.23 35.06 -1.93
C SER A 81 -2.73 36.10 -0.92
N ILE A 82 -2.11 36.15 0.26
CA ILE A 82 -2.35 37.18 1.29
C ILE A 82 -2.24 38.58 0.71
N TYR A 83 -1.25 38.81 -0.13
CA TYR A 83 -1.03 40.08 -0.84
C TYR A 83 -2.28 40.52 -1.62
N HIS A 84 -2.88 39.62 -2.43
CA HIS A 84 -4.07 39.93 -3.22
C HIS A 84 -5.30 40.15 -2.36
N ASN A 85 -5.47 39.39 -1.28
CA ASN A 85 -6.58 39.55 -0.36
C ASN A 85 -6.53 40.89 0.40
N ILE A 86 -5.34 41.31 0.85
CA ILE A 86 -5.18 42.61 1.49
C ILE A 86 -5.51 43.75 0.53
N TRP A 87 -5.03 43.70 -0.70
CA TRP A 87 -5.38 44.72 -1.70
C TRP A 87 -6.87 44.77 -1.98
N ALA A 88 -7.51 43.61 -2.07
CA ALA A 88 -8.97 43.57 -2.28
C ALA A 88 -9.75 44.16 -1.09
N LEU A 89 -9.28 43.99 0.14
CA LEU A 89 -9.84 44.64 1.30
C LEU A 89 -9.64 46.16 1.28
N LEU A 90 -8.44 46.61 0.97
CA LEU A 90 -8.10 48.04 0.94
C LEU A 90 -8.84 48.83 -0.12
N ASP A 91 -9.32 48.16 -1.18
CA ASP A 91 -10.09 48.74 -2.29
C ASP A 91 -11.59 48.92 -1.98
N LEU A 92 -12.11 48.35 -0.91
CA LEU A 92 -13.50 48.52 -0.47
C LEU A 92 -13.75 49.93 0.07
N ASP A 93 -15.04 50.40 0.09
CA ASP A 93 -15.40 51.58 0.84
C ASP A 93 -15.15 51.39 2.36
N ASP A 94 -15.15 52.47 3.13
CA ASP A 94 -14.72 52.44 4.52
C ASP A 94 -15.57 51.51 5.40
N SER A 95 -16.88 51.53 5.28
CA SER A 95 -17.79 50.67 6.04
C SER A 95 -17.67 49.20 5.59
N SER A 96 -17.64 48.93 4.29
CA SER A 96 -17.45 47.60 3.74
C SER A 96 -16.08 47.03 4.08
N PHE A 97 -15.03 47.86 4.09
CA PHE A 97 -13.69 47.48 4.54
C PHE A 97 -13.71 46.96 5.98
N ILE A 98 -14.33 47.70 6.93
CA ILE A 98 -14.40 47.26 8.32
C ILE A 98 -15.17 45.96 8.45
N ARG A 99 -16.37 45.87 7.85
CA ARG A 99 -17.18 44.61 7.92
C ARG A 99 -16.42 43.43 7.38
N GLN A 100 -15.80 43.58 6.21
CA GLN A 100 -15.06 42.49 5.57
C GLN A 100 -13.75 42.15 6.33
N MET A 101 -13.05 43.16 6.87
CA MET A 101 -11.84 42.95 7.67
C MET A 101 -12.14 42.16 8.95
N TYR A 102 -13.25 42.44 9.66
CA TYR A 102 -13.67 41.65 10.81
C TYR A 102 -14.01 40.21 10.42
N SER A 103 -14.79 40.03 9.35
CA SER A 103 -15.07 38.70 8.81
C SER A 103 -13.81 37.93 8.40
N GLU A 104 -12.81 38.59 7.82
CA GLU A 104 -11.57 37.98 7.34
C GLU A 104 -10.55 37.67 8.45
N LEU A 105 -10.46 38.51 9.52
CA LEU A 105 -9.45 38.40 10.58
C LEU A 105 -10.01 37.81 11.88
N LEU A 106 -11.26 38.15 12.21
CA LEU A 106 -11.88 37.81 13.49
C LEU A 106 -13.00 36.76 13.37
N ASP A 107 -13.29 36.33 12.14
CA ASP A 107 -14.30 35.31 11.80
C ASP A 107 -15.69 35.60 12.39
N ARG A 108 -16.02 36.86 12.55
CA ARG A 108 -17.30 37.39 13.03
C ARG A 108 -17.71 38.66 12.26
N GLU A 109 -18.94 39.04 12.39
CA GLU A 109 -19.41 40.35 11.92
C GLU A 109 -18.96 41.47 12.88
N ALA A 110 -18.66 42.62 12.30
CA ALA A 110 -18.38 43.81 13.09
C ALA A 110 -19.67 44.41 13.63
N GLU A 111 -19.68 44.83 14.92
CA GLU A 111 -20.79 45.58 15.54
C GLU A 111 -20.86 47.00 14.99
N GLU A 112 -22.06 47.62 15.02
CA GLU A 112 -22.25 48.96 14.47
C GLU A 112 -21.37 50.03 15.17
N ASP A 113 -21.13 49.90 16.48
CA ASP A 113 -20.25 50.79 17.23
C ASP A 113 -18.77 50.62 16.80
N GLU A 114 -18.34 49.41 16.48
CA GLU A 114 -16.99 49.13 15.97
C GLU A 114 -16.79 49.73 14.57
N ILE A 115 -17.79 49.58 13.70
CA ILE A 115 -17.81 50.19 12.38
C ILE A 115 -17.68 51.69 12.48
N LEU A 116 -18.55 52.31 13.32
CA LEU A 116 -18.55 53.73 13.50
C LEU A 116 -17.19 54.24 14.02
N HIS A 117 -16.63 53.57 15.02
CA HIS A 117 -15.35 53.90 15.59
C HIS A 117 -14.21 53.92 14.55
N TYR A 118 -14.07 52.86 13.72
CA TYR A 118 -12.98 52.77 12.74
C TYR A 118 -13.24 53.67 11.53
N VAL A 119 -14.48 53.85 11.08
CA VAL A 119 -14.81 54.82 10.03
C VAL A 119 -14.47 56.26 10.47
N GLN A 120 -14.72 56.62 11.75
CA GLN A 120 -14.28 57.91 12.27
C GLN A 120 -12.74 58.04 12.31
N GLN A 121 -12.01 56.99 12.59
CA GLN A 121 -10.55 56.98 12.52
C GLN A 121 -10.06 57.17 11.10
N LEU A 122 -10.66 56.50 10.11
CA LEU A 122 -10.32 56.65 8.68
C LEU A 122 -10.56 58.08 8.20
N HIS A 123 -11.66 58.71 8.61
CA HIS A 123 -11.97 60.12 8.29
C HIS A 123 -11.00 61.10 8.97
N LYS A 124 -10.29 60.69 10.06
CA LYS A 124 -9.27 61.50 10.74
C LYS A 124 -7.85 61.28 10.23
N HIS A 125 -7.71 60.86 8.98
CA HIS A 125 -6.44 60.56 8.30
C HIS A 125 -5.69 59.30 8.68
N ALA A 126 -6.39 58.28 9.25
CA ALA A 126 -5.82 56.93 9.36
C ALA A 126 -5.88 56.22 8.01
N TYR A 127 -4.81 55.55 7.63
CA TYR A 127 -4.84 54.68 6.44
C TYR A 127 -5.49 53.35 6.76
N LYS A 128 -6.35 52.81 5.86
CA LYS A 128 -6.97 51.46 5.99
C LYS A 128 -5.98 50.39 6.36
N TYR A 129 -4.80 50.43 5.76
CA TYR A 129 -3.70 49.50 6.05
C TYR A 129 -3.27 49.54 7.54
N LEU A 130 -3.19 50.74 8.15
CA LEU A 130 -2.87 50.86 9.60
C LEU A 130 -3.96 50.30 10.49
N VAL A 131 -5.22 50.50 10.10
CA VAL A 131 -6.37 49.91 10.80
C VAL A 131 -6.31 48.38 10.71
N LEU A 132 -6.05 47.81 9.53
CA LEU A 132 -5.87 46.38 9.33
C LEU A 132 -4.75 45.82 10.24
N VAL A 133 -3.58 46.44 10.27
CA VAL A 133 -2.45 46.02 11.12
C VAL A 133 -2.76 46.14 12.60
N ASN A 134 -3.52 47.15 13.00
CA ASN A 134 -3.95 47.32 14.41
C ASN A 134 -4.90 46.20 14.82
N VAL A 135 -5.93 45.86 14.01
CA VAL A 135 -6.84 44.74 14.27
C VAL A 135 -6.10 43.39 14.25
N MET A 136 -5.21 43.16 13.33
CA MET A 136 -4.34 41.97 13.34
C MET A 136 -3.49 41.87 14.62
N SER A 137 -3.13 43.00 15.20
CA SER A 137 -2.30 43.05 16.42
C SER A 137 -3.14 43.08 17.70
N SER A 138 -4.45 43.07 17.61
CA SER A 138 -5.37 43.11 18.78
C SER A 138 -5.25 41.84 19.63
N ALA A 139 -5.65 41.91 20.88
CA ALA A 139 -5.73 40.74 21.76
C ALA A 139 -6.71 39.70 21.21
N GLU A 140 -7.83 40.14 20.62
CA GLU A 140 -8.85 39.29 20.03
C GLU A 140 -8.29 38.50 18.81
N SER A 141 -7.61 39.19 17.87
CA SER A 141 -6.98 38.52 16.73
C SER A 141 -5.90 37.53 17.18
N ARG A 142 -5.09 37.88 18.16
CA ARG A 142 -4.10 36.96 18.74
C ARG A 142 -4.77 35.77 19.43
N HIS A 143 -5.82 35.99 20.17
CA HIS A 143 -6.58 34.92 20.81
C HIS A 143 -7.16 33.94 19.77
N ILE A 144 -7.79 34.46 18.73
CA ILE A 144 -8.36 33.64 17.66
C ILE A 144 -7.28 32.85 16.93
N LEU A 145 -6.12 33.48 16.65
CA LEU A 145 -5.03 32.85 15.92
C LEU A 145 -4.13 31.94 16.78
N GLU A 146 -3.95 32.22 18.07
CA GLU A 146 -3.04 31.51 18.97
C GLU A 146 -3.75 30.50 19.88
N GLU A 147 -4.89 30.78 20.47
CA GLU A 147 -5.58 29.83 21.36
C GLU A 147 -6.40 28.79 20.61
N ARG A 148 -7.18 29.19 19.61
CA ARG A 148 -7.89 28.23 18.76
C ARG A 148 -6.92 27.30 18.03
N ASP A 149 -5.78 27.85 17.62
CA ASP A 149 -4.69 27.11 17.00
C ASP A 149 -3.95 26.21 18.02
N ARG A 150 -3.89 26.58 19.28
CA ARG A 150 -3.33 25.75 20.36
C ARG A 150 -4.18 24.51 20.61
N TYR A 151 -5.51 24.65 20.74
CA TYR A 151 -6.43 23.51 20.90
C TYR A 151 -6.41 22.61 19.66
N LEU A 152 -6.41 23.20 18.47
CA LEU A 152 -6.29 22.43 17.24
C LEU A 152 -4.98 21.64 17.20
N ARG A 153 -3.85 22.25 17.55
CA ARG A 153 -2.54 21.57 17.58
C ARG A 153 -2.43 20.47 18.65
N GLU A 154 -3.08 20.65 19.77
CA GLU A 154 -3.08 19.67 20.86
C GLU A 154 -3.98 18.46 20.56
N LYS A 155 -5.04 18.63 19.78
CA LYS A 155 -6.09 17.64 19.52
C LYS A 155 -6.09 17.11 18.08
N LEU A 156 -5.65 17.91 17.10
CA LEU A 156 -5.44 17.52 15.71
C LEU A 156 -3.94 17.34 15.47
N ILE A 157 -3.54 16.10 15.29
CA ILE A 157 -2.15 15.72 15.05
C ILE A 157 -2.01 15.42 13.56
N PHE A 158 -1.07 16.08 12.89
CA PHE A 158 -0.65 15.69 11.54
C PHE A 158 0.66 14.93 11.66
N GLY A 159 0.65 13.66 11.30
CA GLY A 159 1.77 12.76 11.46
C GLY A 159 2.00 11.92 10.22
N LYS A 160 3.03 11.09 10.29
CA LYS A 160 3.33 10.05 9.30
C LYS A 160 3.15 8.69 9.95
N TYR A 161 2.85 7.70 9.14
CA TYR A 161 2.93 6.30 9.53
C TYR A 161 4.28 5.76 9.07
N GLU A 162 5.02 5.22 10.02
CA GLU A 162 6.29 4.54 9.77
C GLU A 162 6.28 3.22 10.53
N ILE A 163 6.81 2.18 9.90
CA ILE A 163 6.94 0.88 10.56
C ILE A 163 8.24 0.89 11.35
N GLU A 164 8.13 0.73 12.66
CA GLU A 164 9.28 0.58 13.56
C GLU A 164 10.06 -0.71 13.24
N ASP A 165 11.35 -0.72 13.57
CA ASP A 165 12.17 -1.92 13.41
C ASP A 165 11.68 -3.02 14.38
N LEU A 166 11.22 -4.12 13.79
CA LEU A 166 10.77 -5.28 14.55
C LEU A 166 11.97 -6.05 15.08
N ASN A 167 11.95 -6.34 16.36
CA ASN A 167 12.86 -7.33 16.92
C ASN A 167 12.34 -8.71 16.55
N LEU A 168 12.95 -9.37 15.56
CA LEU A 168 12.53 -10.67 15.01
C LEU A 168 12.46 -11.80 16.07
N GLY A 169 12.95 -11.55 17.32
CA GLY A 169 12.91 -12.50 18.44
C GLY A 169 11.52 -12.69 19.08
N ASP A 170 10.55 -11.78 18.84
CA ASP A 170 9.25 -11.76 19.52
C ASP A 170 8.11 -12.39 18.68
N LYS A 171 8.40 -13.16 17.64
CA LYS A 171 7.34 -13.83 16.85
C LYS A 171 6.57 -14.82 17.72
N PRO A 172 5.23 -14.85 17.60
CA PRO A 172 4.41 -15.83 18.32
C PRO A 172 4.86 -17.25 17.95
N ARG A 173 5.06 -18.10 18.98
CA ARG A 173 5.38 -19.51 18.78
C ARG A 173 4.20 -20.19 18.11
N HIS A 174 4.43 -20.70 16.89
CA HIS A 174 3.46 -21.57 16.24
C HIS A 174 3.13 -22.79 17.12
N PRO A 175 1.91 -23.40 16.95
CA PRO A 175 1.59 -24.65 17.66
C PRO A 175 2.66 -25.72 17.40
N ALA A 176 2.84 -26.65 18.35
CA ALA A 176 3.86 -27.67 18.29
C ALA A 176 3.96 -28.31 16.90
N SER A 177 5.16 -28.24 16.32
CA SER A 177 5.42 -28.81 14.99
C SER A 177 5.39 -30.33 15.01
N PRO A 178 4.98 -31.00 13.93
CA PRO A 178 5.10 -32.46 13.80
C PRO A 178 6.59 -32.87 13.95
N SER A 179 6.86 -34.04 14.43
CA SER A 179 8.22 -34.60 14.50
C SER A 179 8.66 -35.11 13.13
N LEU A 180 9.96 -34.99 12.82
CA LEU A 180 10.53 -35.64 11.63
C LEU A 180 10.25 -37.15 11.62
N ASN A 181 9.85 -37.67 10.46
CA ASN A 181 9.56 -39.08 10.27
C ASN A 181 10.35 -39.74 9.12
N ARG A 182 11.15 -38.96 8.39
CA ARG A 182 12.04 -39.41 7.31
C ARG A 182 13.42 -38.84 7.49
N LYS A 183 14.41 -39.59 7.02
CA LYS A 183 15.81 -39.15 7.01
C LYS A 183 16.00 -37.95 6.08
N ILE A 184 16.82 -37.01 6.49
CA ILE A 184 17.23 -35.82 5.76
C ILE A 184 18.75 -35.72 5.75
N SER A 185 19.34 -35.48 4.60
CA SER A 185 20.72 -35.03 4.50
C SER A 185 20.76 -33.56 4.10
N ILE A 186 21.27 -32.71 5.00
CA ILE A 186 21.51 -31.30 4.72
C ILE A 186 22.85 -31.20 3.97
N VAL A 187 22.81 -30.67 2.78
CA VAL A 187 23.98 -30.49 1.90
C VAL A 187 24.39 -29.04 1.89
N ILE A 188 25.60 -28.75 2.33
CA ILE A 188 26.18 -27.40 2.37
C ILE A 188 27.40 -27.37 1.45
N LEU A 189 27.32 -26.55 0.40
CA LEU A 189 28.47 -26.26 -0.47
C LEU A 189 29.21 -25.03 0.06
N THR A 190 30.51 -25.12 0.25
CA THR A 190 31.34 -23.98 0.68
C THR A 190 32.51 -23.73 -0.30
N TRP A 191 32.83 -22.46 -0.51
CA TRP A 191 33.99 -22.00 -1.27
C TRP A 191 34.50 -20.69 -0.70
N ASN A 192 35.52 -20.77 0.18
CA ASN A 192 36.00 -19.66 0.99
C ASN A 192 34.88 -19.10 1.88
N GLY A 193 35.10 -17.98 2.53
CA GLY A 193 34.09 -17.37 3.40
C GLY A 193 33.93 -18.10 4.74
N LEU A 194 35.04 -18.51 5.36
CA LEU A 194 35.08 -19.21 6.62
C LEU A 194 34.12 -18.67 7.68
N ALA A 195 34.05 -17.36 7.87
CA ALA A 195 33.17 -16.76 8.88
C ALA A 195 31.67 -17.04 8.66
N TYR A 196 31.24 -17.13 7.41
CA TYR A 196 29.85 -17.49 7.07
C TYR A 196 29.59 -18.96 7.33
N THR A 197 30.52 -19.84 6.85
CA THR A 197 30.43 -21.27 7.10
C THR A 197 30.40 -21.59 8.59
N GLN A 198 31.16 -20.86 9.42
CA GLN A 198 31.13 -20.99 10.86
C GLN A 198 29.74 -20.65 11.43
N ARG A 199 29.21 -19.48 11.09
CA ARG A 199 27.89 -19.04 11.55
C ARG A 199 26.77 -20.00 11.13
N CYS A 200 26.84 -20.50 9.90
CA CYS A 200 25.89 -21.48 9.38
C CYS A 200 25.92 -22.76 10.22
N LEU A 201 27.09 -23.39 10.38
CA LEU A 201 27.25 -24.63 11.13
C LEU A 201 26.93 -24.46 12.62
N ASP A 202 27.34 -23.35 13.24
CA ASP A 202 26.97 -23.02 14.63
C ASP A 202 25.46 -22.98 14.82
N SER A 203 24.72 -22.43 13.82
CA SER A 203 23.26 -22.37 13.88
C SER A 203 22.58 -23.74 13.71
N LEU A 204 23.28 -24.73 13.16
CA LEU A 204 22.83 -26.12 12.98
C LEU A 204 23.32 -27.09 14.08
N ALA A 205 24.14 -26.63 14.99
CA ALA A 205 24.79 -27.49 16.02
C ALA A 205 23.79 -28.25 16.89
N TYR A 206 22.56 -27.74 17.05
CA TYR A 206 21.51 -28.44 17.80
C TYR A 206 21.02 -29.75 17.11
N LEU A 207 21.35 -29.94 15.83
CA LEU A 207 21.04 -31.15 15.06
C LEU A 207 22.14 -32.27 15.19
N ALA A 208 23.25 -31.99 15.88
CA ALA A 208 24.42 -32.89 15.95
C ALA A 208 24.10 -34.33 16.39
N ASP A 209 23.13 -34.48 17.29
CA ASP A 209 22.72 -35.82 17.82
C ASP A 209 21.33 -36.25 17.25
N HIS A 210 20.83 -35.60 16.18
CA HIS A 210 19.51 -35.91 15.66
C HIS A 210 19.53 -37.18 14.80
N ALA A 211 18.83 -38.24 15.23
CA ALA A 211 18.89 -39.56 14.58
C ALA A 211 18.45 -39.62 13.11
N LEU A 212 17.67 -38.64 12.64
CA LEU A 212 17.15 -38.61 11.27
C LEU A 212 17.78 -37.49 10.41
N VAL A 213 18.79 -36.80 10.91
CA VAL A 213 19.42 -35.68 10.17
C VAL A 213 20.93 -35.89 10.09
N ASP A 214 21.44 -35.89 8.85
CA ASP A 214 22.88 -35.88 8.57
C ASP A 214 23.26 -34.53 7.93
N VAL A 215 24.42 -33.97 8.30
CA VAL A 215 24.95 -32.76 7.69
C VAL A 215 26.18 -33.12 6.89
N VAL A 216 26.11 -32.87 5.58
CA VAL A 216 27.17 -33.14 4.59
C VAL A 216 27.69 -31.80 4.06
N VAL A 217 28.95 -31.48 4.33
CA VAL A 217 29.62 -30.27 3.84
C VAL A 217 30.56 -30.65 2.71
N PHE A 218 30.42 -29.99 1.57
CA PHE A 218 31.31 -30.16 0.45
C PHE A 218 32.12 -28.88 0.21
N ASP A 219 33.43 -28.96 0.42
CA ASP A 219 34.33 -27.85 0.16
C ASP A 219 34.72 -27.82 -1.31
N ASN A 220 34.41 -26.75 -2.02
CA ASN A 220 34.60 -26.56 -3.45
C ASN A 220 35.96 -25.88 -3.78
N GLY A 221 37.02 -26.27 -3.07
CA GLY A 221 38.38 -25.76 -3.29
C GLY A 221 38.71 -24.49 -2.54
N SER A 222 38.36 -24.39 -1.23
CA SER A 222 38.69 -23.26 -0.41
C SER A 222 40.17 -23.13 -0.07
N THR A 223 40.63 -21.89 0.12
CA THR A 223 42.02 -21.52 0.44
C THR A 223 42.16 -20.63 1.68
N ASP A 224 41.07 -20.35 2.40
CA ASP A 224 40.99 -19.37 3.47
C ASP A 224 40.96 -19.99 4.90
N GLY A 225 41.28 -21.27 5.03
CA GLY A 225 41.24 -21.97 6.34
C GLY A 225 39.95 -22.74 6.60
N THR A 226 38.97 -22.71 5.70
CA THR A 226 37.69 -23.46 5.82
C THR A 226 37.94 -24.94 6.09
N ILE A 227 38.81 -25.60 5.34
CA ILE A 227 39.16 -27.04 5.53
C ILE A 227 39.69 -27.32 6.94
N ALA A 228 40.58 -26.44 7.45
CA ALA A 228 41.13 -26.61 8.80
C ALA A 228 40.05 -26.49 9.88
N TYR A 229 39.05 -25.65 9.67
CA TYR A 229 37.89 -25.54 10.55
C TYR A 229 36.98 -26.77 10.47
N LEU A 230 36.60 -27.24 9.27
CA LEU A 230 35.75 -28.42 9.07
C LEU A 230 36.31 -29.65 9.75
N ASN A 231 37.64 -29.85 9.76
CA ASN A 231 38.34 -30.93 10.48
C ASN A 231 38.10 -30.95 11.99
N GLN A 232 37.67 -29.83 12.57
CA GLN A 232 37.47 -29.70 14.02
C GLN A 232 36.03 -30.03 14.44
N ILE A 233 35.12 -30.23 13.47
CA ILE A 233 33.71 -30.42 13.76
C ILE A 233 33.36 -31.93 13.66
N PRO A 234 33.09 -32.61 14.78
CA PRO A 234 32.94 -34.06 14.79
C PRO A 234 31.56 -34.57 14.32
N TRP A 235 30.56 -33.71 14.25
CA TRP A 235 29.17 -34.10 13.97
C TRP A 235 28.77 -33.91 12.49
N ILE A 236 29.68 -33.45 11.63
CA ILE A 236 29.43 -33.31 10.18
C ILE A 236 30.21 -34.37 9.40
N HIS A 237 29.70 -34.74 8.25
CA HIS A 237 30.47 -35.42 7.22
C HIS A 237 30.96 -34.37 6.21
N TRP A 238 32.27 -34.32 5.95
CA TRP A 238 32.74 -33.33 4.97
C TRP A 238 33.69 -33.94 3.95
N TYR A 239 33.68 -33.37 2.76
CA TYR A 239 34.49 -33.77 1.60
C TYR A 239 35.04 -32.51 0.95
N ALA A 240 36.16 -32.62 0.20
CA ALA A 240 36.75 -31.48 -0.46
C ALA A 240 37.17 -31.81 -1.88
N ASN A 241 37.02 -30.82 -2.75
CA ASN A 241 37.60 -30.82 -4.09
C ASN A 241 38.83 -29.91 -4.13
N SER A 242 39.75 -30.14 -5.09
CA SER A 242 40.93 -29.29 -5.22
C SER A 242 40.68 -27.95 -5.89
N THR A 243 39.57 -27.83 -6.62
CA THR A 243 39.21 -26.63 -7.39
C THR A 243 37.72 -26.42 -7.38
N ASN A 244 37.27 -25.19 -7.57
CA ASN A 244 35.86 -24.85 -7.72
C ASN A 244 35.31 -25.40 -9.06
N VAL A 245 34.35 -26.31 -8.97
CA VAL A 245 33.67 -26.95 -10.12
C VAL A 245 32.30 -26.34 -10.42
N GLY A 246 31.93 -25.25 -9.77
CA GLY A 246 30.64 -24.60 -9.88
C GLY A 246 29.60 -25.10 -8.86
N PHE A 247 28.48 -24.43 -8.78
CA PHE A 247 27.43 -24.69 -7.80
C PHE A 247 26.69 -26.02 -8.09
N PRO A 248 26.22 -26.31 -9.32
CA PRO A 248 25.54 -27.57 -9.62
C PRO A 248 26.43 -28.80 -9.44
N ALA A 249 27.63 -28.78 -10.00
CA ALA A 249 28.53 -29.93 -9.94
C ALA A 249 28.96 -30.23 -8.47
N GLY A 250 29.29 -29.20 -7.69
CA GLY A 250 29.62 -29.35 -6.27
C GLY A 250 28.48 -29.95 -5.46
N ASN A 251 27.26 -29.43 -5.62
CA ASN A 251 26.07 -29.97 -4.95
C ASN A 251 25.77 -31.42 -5.39
N ASN A 252 25.90 -31.73 -6.70
CA ASN A 252 25.69 -33.09 -7.20
C ASN A 252 26.68 -34.08 -6.58
N MET A 253 27.95 -33.69 -6.44
CA MET A 253 28.96 -34.48 -5.75
C MET A 253 28.60 -34.73 -4.30
N ALA A 254 28.20 -33.68 -3.59
CA ALA A 254 27.75 -33.77 -2.19
C ALA A 254 26.51 -34.67 -2.05
N VAL A 255 25.50 -34.53 -2.91
CA VAL A 255 24.28 -35.38 -2.89
C VAL A 255 24.63 -36.87 -3.13
N SER A 256 25.67 -37.17 -3.90
CA SER A 256 26.12 -38.54 -4.12
C SER A 256 26.79 -39.18 -2.91
N MET A 257 27.25 -38.37 -1.94
CA MET A 257 27.84 -38.83 -0.67
C MET A 257 26.77 -39.01 0.42
N CYS A 258 25.55 -38.55 0.20
CA CYS A 258 24.44 -38.68 1.18
C CYS A 258 23.85 -40.09 1.19
N ASP A 259 23.17 -40.47 2.29
CA ASP A 259 22.39 -41.71 2.36
C ASP A 259 21.37 -41.74 1.19
N PRO A 260 21.40 -42.76 0.35
CA PRO A 260 20.49 -42.85 -0.80
C PRO A 260 18.98 -42.94 -0.39
N ALA A 261 18.68 -43.17 0.85
CA ALA A 261 17.30 -43.16 1.40
C ALA A 261 16.85 -41.80 1.95
N SER A 262 17.80 -40.87 2.18
CA SER A 262 17.48 -39.56 2.72
C SER A 262 16.92 -38.61 1.65
N ASP A 263 15.94 -37.78 2.03
CA ASP A 263 15.63 -36.56 1.30
C ASP A 263 16.78 -35.58 1.41
N ILE A 264 16.87 -34.63 0.52
CA ILE A 264 17.97 -33.66 0.46
C ILE A 264 17.46 -32.27 0.82
N VAL A 265 18.20 -31.58 1.69
CA VAL A 265 18.05 -30.14 1.88
C VAL A 265 19.32 -29.47 1.40
N LEU A 266 19.26 -28.78 0.25
CA LEU A 266 20.34 -27.88 -0.15
C LEU A 266 20.29 -26.64 0.75
N LEU A 267 21.45 -26.24 1.30
CA LEU A 267 21.56 -25.09 2.19
C LEU A 267 22.87 -24.34 1.88
N ASN A 268 22.77 -23.05 1.57
CA ASN A 268 23.97 -22.24 1.38
C ASN A 268 24.73 -22.05 2.68
N ASN A 269 26.06 -21.94 2.58
CA ASN A 269 26.94 -21.73 3.72
C ASN A 269 26.81 -20.34 4.38
N ASP A 270 26.01 -19.44 3.82
CA ASP A 270 25.71 -18.11 4.33
C ASP A 270 24.26 -17.97 4.84
N ILE A 271 23.63 -19.10 5.14
CA ILE A 271 22.34 -19.18 5.84
C ILE A 271 22.57 -19.29 7.35
N VAL A 272 21.76 -18.58 8.12
CA VAL A 272 21.66 -18.74 9.58
C VAL A 272 20.26 -19.20 9.94
N VAL A 273 20.18 -20.34 10.62
CA VAL A 273 18.92 -20.95 11.08
C VAL A 273 18.59 -20.46 12.48
N GLN A 274 17.53 -19.70 12.61
CA GLN A 274 17.02 -19.22 13.91
C GLN A 274 15.78 -19.98 14.35
N GLN A 275 15.02 -20.51 13.40
CA GLN A 275 13.80 -21.26 13.64
C GLN A 275 14.11 -22.76 13.74
N GLN A 276 13.94 -23.35 14.92
CA GLN A 276 14.37 -24.76 15.17
C GLN A 276 13.46 -25.81 14.51
N ASP A 277 12.20 -25.52 14.24
CA ASP A 277 11.22 -26.43 13.65
C ASP A 277 11.12 -26.33 12.10
N TRP A 278 12.13 -25.74 11.46
CA TRP A 278 12.13 -25.48 10.03
C TRP A 278 12.12 -26.75 9.17
N LEU A 279 12.89 -27.78 9.57
CA LEU A 279 12.94 -29.06 8.83
C LEU A 279 11.61 -29.80 8.91
N GLU A 280 11.00 -29.84 10.09
CA GLU A 280 9.72 -30.47 10.33
C GLU A 280 8.64 -29.87 9.45
N LYS A 281 8.58 -28.54 9.36
CA LYS A 281 7.62 -27.81 8.52
C LYS A 281 7.85 -28.05 7.03
N LEU A 282 9.13 -28.00 6.58
CA LEU A 282 9.43 -28.30 5.19
C LEU A 282 9.08 -29.74 4.83
N GLN A 283 9.38 -30.71 5.70
CA GLN A 283 9.02 -32.11 5.50
C GLN A 283 7.50 -32.31 5.50
N GLU A 284 6.80 -31.71 6.48
CA GLU A 284 5.32 -31.72 6.53
C GLU A 284 4.75 -31.25 5.18
N THR A 285 5.17 -30.07 4.71
CA THR A 285 4.69 -29.52 3.43
C THR A 285 5.03 -30.44 2.25
N ALA A 286 6.26 -30.97 2.19
CA ALA A 286 6.69 -31.86 1.12
C ALA A 286 5.79 -33.11 1.02
N TYR A 287 5.25 -33.59 2.13
CA TYR A 287 4.47 -34.83 2.19
C TYR A 287 2.97 -34.63 2.38
N THR A 288 2.44 -33.40 2.23
CA THR A 288 0.99 -33.15 2.11
C THR A 288 0.41 -33.67 0.80
N ASP A 289 1.26 -33.76 -0.26
CA ASP A 289 0.86 -34.26 -1.58
C ASP A 289 2.07 -34.97 -2.24
N ASP A 290 1.83 -36.13 -2.85
CA ASP A 290 2.88 -36.90 -3.53
C ASP A 290 3.48 -36.13 -4.73
N ALA A 291 2.70 -35.28 -5.37
CA ALA A 291 3.13 -34.46 -6.48
C ALA A 291 4.10 -33.33 -6.07
N ILE A 292 4.22 -32.96 -4.80
CA ILE A 292 5.20 -31.98 -4.36
C ILE A 292 6.59 -32.60 -4.43
N GLY A 293 7.48 -32.00 -5.20
CA GLY A 293 8.88 -32.47 -5.38
C GLY A 293 9.89 -31.57 -4.66
N ILE A 294 9.63 -30.29 -4.62
CA ILE A 294 10.52 -29.24 -4.11
C ILE A 294 9.75 -28.33 -3.15
N VAL A 295 10.34 -28.03 -1.99
CA VAL A 295 9.81 -27.05 -1.04
C VAL A 295 10.89 -26.02 -0.71
N GLY A 296 10.59 -24.75 -0.92
CA GLY A 296 11.43 -23.62 -0.50
C GLY A 296 10.83 -22.89 0.69
N CYS A 297 11.58 -21.93 1.23
CA CYS A 297 11.14 -21.14 2.38
C CYS A 297 11.35 -19.64 2.18
N ARG A 298 10.88 -18.86 3.14
CA ARG A 298 11.07 -17.41 3.20
C ARG A 298 12.51 -17.09 3.60
N LEU A 299 13.16 -16.21 2.82
CA LEU A 299 14.51 -15.73 3.12
C LEU A 299 14.46 -14.24 3.46
N CYS A 300 15.11 -13.89 4.56
CA CYS A 300 15.27 -12.51 5.02
C CYS A 300 16.74 -12.14 5.08
N GLY A 301 17.08 -10.89 4.78
CA GLY A 301 18.40 -10.34 5.01
C GLY A 301 18.71 -10.09 6.49
N GLU A 302 19.96 -9.86 6.82
CA GLU A 302 20.39 -9.51 8.19
C GLU A 302 19.78 -8.18 8.67
N ALA A 303 19.40 -7.29 7.74
CA ALA A 303 18.73 -6.03 8.05
C ALA A 303 17.20 -6.17 8.20
N GLY A 304 16.64 -7.39 8.09
CA GLY A 304 15.20 -7.63 8.19
C GLY A 304 14.42 -7.32 6.92
N ASP A 305 15.07 -7.21 5.78
CA ASP A 305 14.46 -7.09 4.46
C ASP A 305 14.12 -8.48 3.87
N LEU A 306 12.97 -8.59 3.22
CA LEU A 306 12.56 -9.82 2.55
C LEU A 306 13.30 -9.97 1.22
N GLN A 307 13.95 -11.10 1.03
CA GLN A 307 14.74 -11.39 -0.16
C GLN A 307 14.06 -12.42 -1.06
N HIS A 308 13.26 -13.33 -0.50
CA HIS A 308 12.62 -14.40 -1.25
C HIS A 308 11.30 -14.84 -0.61
N ALA A 309 10.28 -14.94 -1.45
CA ALA A 309 8.96 -15.52 -1.14
C ALA A 309 8.40 -16.34 -2.33
N GLY A 310 9.29 -16.95 -3.09
CA GLY A 310 9.00 -17.60 -4.35
C GLY A 310 9.40 -16.76 -5.56
N THR A 311 9.40 -17.37 -6.74
CA THR A 311 9.84 -16.76 -8.00
C THR A 311 8.81 -16.97 -9.09
N PHE A 312 8.52 -15.91 -9.87
CA PHE A 312 7.85 -15.99 -11.17
C PHE A 312 8.86 -15.95 -12.31
N ILE A 313 8.59 -16.69 -13.37
CA ILE A 313 9.49 -16.83 -14.53
C ILE A 313 8.69 -16.55 -15.79
N TYR A 314 9.08 -15.54 -16.54
CA TYR A 314 8.40 -15.14 -17.78
C TYR A 314 9.18 -15.62 -19.01
N ALA A 315 8.46 -16.14 -20.00
CA ALA A 315 9.03 -16.59 -21.26
C ALA A 315 9.76 -15.48 -22.03
N GLU A 316 9.23 -14.25 -21.96
CA GLU A 316 9.75 -13.09 -22.69
C GLU A 316 11.12 -12.64 -22.20
N THR A 317 11.34 -12.70 -20.91
CA THR A 317 12.59 -12.23 -20.29
C THR A 317 13.53 -13.37 -19.95
N CYS A 318 12.99 -14.57 -19.75
CA CYS A 318 13.69 -15.72 -19.17
C CYS A 318 14.48 -15.32 -17.91
N TRP A 319 13.79 -14.61 -17.05
CA TRP A 319 14.31 -14.08 -15.79
C TRP A 319 13.29 -14.37 -14.70
N GLY A 320 13.77 -14.94 -13.60
CA GLY A 320 12.98 -15.13 -12.42
C GLY A 320 12.81 -13.82 -11.67
N GLN A 321 11.56 -13.35 -11.50
CA GLN A 321 11.26 -12.22 -10.63
C GLN A 321 10.90 -12.74 -9.25
N GLN A 322 11.55 -12.21 -8.22
CA GLN A 322 11.19 -12.49 -6.83
C GLN A 322 9.81 -11.92 -6.51
N ILE A 323 9.01 -12.66 -5.77
CA ILE A 323 7.68 -12.23 -5.33
C ILE A 323 7.81 -11.16 -4.25
N ALA A 324 8.72 -11.35 -3.29
CA ALA A 324 9.10 -10.30 -2.34
C ALA A 324 10.11 -9.34 -2.98
N GLY A 325 9.87 -8.02 -2.85
CA GLY A 325 10.66 -6.98 -3.51
C GLY A 325 11.48 -6.12 -2.55
N LEU A 326 12.34 -6.68 -1.69
CA LEU A 326 13.14 -5.95 -0.69
C LEU A 326 12.26 -5.17 0.33
N GLU A 327 11.09 -5.71 0.62
CA GLU A 327 10.17 -5.18 1.62
C GLU A 327 10.71 -5.45 3.02
N LYS A 328 10.41 -4.57 3.96
CA LYS A 328 10.66 -4.84 5.37
C LYS A 328 9.80 -6.02 5.84
N ASP A 329 10.38 -6.99 6.54
CA ASP A 329 9.62 -8.12 7.10
C ASP A 329 8.69 -7.64 8.23
N ILE A 330 7.40 -7.70 7.97
CA ILE A 330 6.33 -7.44 8.93
C ILE A 330 5.35 -8.61 9.03
N GLY A 331 5.75 -9.81 8.61
CA GLY A 331 4.91 -11.01 8.63
C GLY A 331 4.13 -11.26 7.34
N GLN A 332 4.48 -10.61 6.24
CA GLN A 332 3.89 -10.92 4.94
C GLN A 332 4.47 -12.21 4.36
N TYR A 333 3.74 -12.82 3.42
CA TYR A 333 4.11 -14.07 2.72
C TYR A 333 4.27 -15.30 3.64
N GLU A 334 3.54 -15.40 4.73
CA GLU A 334 3.59 -16.58 5.62
C GLU A 334 2.75 -17.77 5.15
N ARG A 335 2.18 -17.73 3.95
CA ARG A 335 1.35 -18.81 3.39
C ARG A 335 2.20 -19.88 2.71
N VAL A 336 1.62 -21.10 2.65
CA VAL A 336 2.09 -22.16 1.76
C VAL A 336 1.41 -22.00 0.40
N ARG A 337 2.19 -22.00 -0.69
CA ARG A 337 1.63 -21.84 -2.05
C ARG A 337 2.50 -22.49 -3.12
N ASP A 338 1.90 -22.83 -4.26
CA ASP A 338 2.63 -23.19 -5.46
C ASP A 338 3.36 -21.96 -6.03
N VAL A 339 4.58 -22.19 -6.52
CA VAL A 339 5.42 -21.18 -7.18
C VAL A 339 6.12 -21.80 -8.37
N GLN A 340 6.56 -20.98 -9.32
CA GLN A 340 7.30 -21.48 -10.49
C GLN A 340 8.75 -21.84 -10.16
N GLY A 341 9.32 -21.17 -9.16
CA GLY A 341 10.67 -21.44 -8.72
C GLY A 341 10.94 -20.99 -7.30
N ILE A 342 12.00 -21.52 -6.74
CA ILE A 342 12.58 -21.10 -5.47
C ILE A 342 14.09 -20.95 -5.62
N VAL A 343 14.71 -20.14 -4.76
CA VAL A 343 16.16 -19.98 -4.69
C VAL A 343 16.76 -21.13 -3.88
N PHE A 344 17.80 -21.78 -4.40
CA PHE A 344 18.46 -22.91 -3.74
C PHE A 344 19.44 -22.49 -2.63
N ALA A 345 19.27 -21.27 -2.09
CA ALA A 345 19.87 -20.93 -0.83
C ALA A 345 19.32 -21.81 0.32
N SER A 346 18.03 -22.23 0.21
CA SER A 346 17.44 -23.30 1.04
C SER A 346 16.35 -24.02 0.25
N ALA A 347 16.53 -25.30 -0.05
CA ALA A 347 15.59 -26.09 -0.85
C ALA A 347 15.50 -27.53 -0.32
N TYR A 348 14.29 -27.95 0.06
CA TYR A 348 13.97 -29.35 0.38
C TYR A 348 13.59 -30.08 -0.90
N LEU A 349 14.30 -31.16 -1.23
CA LEU A 349 14.14 -31.98 -2.42
C LEU A 349 13.78 -33.42 -2.03
N LYS A 350 12.63 -33.92 -2.47
CA LYS A 350 12.28 -35.35 -2.26
C LYS A 350 13.24 -36.27 -3.00
N ARG A 351 13.74 -37.28 -2.35
CA ARG A 351 14.65 -38.26 -2.95
C ARG A 351 14.02 -38.96 -4.16
N ASP A 352 12.75 -39.29 -4.08
CA ASP A 352 12.04 -39.97 -5.19
C ASP A 352 11.93 -39.08 -6.44
N MET A 353 11.74 -37.78 -6.26
CA MET A 353 11.81 -36.83 -7.36
C MET A 353 13.22 -36.81 -7.95
N ILE A 354 14.29 -36.70 -7.15
CA ILE A 354 15.69 -36.70 -7.63
C ILE A 354 15.98 -37.98 -8.44
N ARG A 355 15.52 -39.13 -7.98
CA ARG A 355 15.69 -40.41 -8.73
C ARG A 355 15.02 -40.38 -10.10
N LYS A 356 13.90 -39.67 -10.24
CA LYS A 356 13.12 -39.62 -11.46
C LYS A 356 13.62 -38.57 -12.47
N ILE A 357 14.00 -37.38 -11.98
CA ILE A 357 14.37 -36.26 -12.85
C ILE A 357 15.88 -36.03 -12.97
N GLY A 358 16.69 -36.74 -12.15
CA GLY A 358 18.14 -36.59 -12.09
C GLY A 358 18.59 -35.46 -11.18
N LEU A 359 19.89 -35.21 -11.18
CA LEU A 359 20.57 -34.17 -10.39
C LEU A 359 20.55 -32.81 -11.13
N LEU A 360 21.15 -31.78 -10.54
CA LEU A 360 21.27 -30.43 -11.14
C LEU A 360 22.03 -30.51 -12.47
N ASP A 361 21.70 -29.64 -13.39
CA ASP A 361 22.34 -29.55 -14.71
C ASP A 361 23.72 -28.88 -14.60
N THR A 362 24.76 -29.60 -14.92
CA THR A 362 26.16 -29.15 -14.79
C THR A 362 26.64 -28.27 -15.93
N ASP A 363 25.84 -28.08 -16.98
CA ASP A 363 26.14 -27.09 -18.02
C ASP A 363 26.09 -25.65 -17.46
N TYR A 364 25.33 -25.43 -16.39
CA TYR A 364 25.42 -24.23 -15.60
C TYR A 364 26.61 -24.30 -14.63
N PHE A 365 27.46 -23.28 -14.61
CA PHE A 365 28.48 -23.14 -13.58
C PHE A 365 27.90 -22.49 -12.31
N ALA A 366 27.10 -21.45 -12.47
CA ALA A 366 26.35 -20.73 -11.48
C ALA A 366 25.23 -19.94 -12.15
N TYR A 367 24.20 -19.62 -11.40
CA TYR A 367 22.97 -18.92 -11.82
C TYR A 367 22.06 -19.74 -12.75
N PHE A 368 20.75 -19.65 -12.51
CA PHE A 368 19.67 -20.33 -13.22
C PHE A 368 19.58 -21.84 -13.03
N GLU A 369 20.51 -22.49 -12.37
CA GLU A 369 20.47 -23.94 -12.06
C GLU A 369 19.28 -24.30 -11.14
N ASP A 370 18.93 -23.43 -10.19
CA ASP A 370 17.78 -23.57 -9.32
C ASP A 370 16.47 -23.43 -10.08
N THR A 371 16.38 -22.41 -10.89
CA THR A 371 15.23 -22.12 -11.75
C THR A 371 15.05 -23.21 -12.80
N ASP A 372 16.14 -23.67 -13.43
CA ASP A 372 16.16 -24.82 -14.36
C ASP A 372 15.61 -26.09 -13.70
N TYR A 373 16.09 -26.37 -12.50
CA TYR A 373 15.66 -27.57 -11.78
C TYR A 373 14.19 -27.52 -11.37
N CYS A 374 13.69 -26.35 -10.98
CA CYS A 374 12.27 -26.14 -10.69
C CYS A 374 11.40 -26.37 -11.93
N LEU A 375 11.77 -25.81 -13.09
CA LEU A 375 11.03 -26.03 -14.34
C LEU A 375 11.13 -27.48 -14.83
N ARG A 376 12.29 -28.14 -14.61
CA ARG A 376 12.43 -29.57 -14.90
C ARG A 376 11.51 -30.41 -14.02
N ALA A 377 11.42 -30.12 -12.72
CA ALA A 377 10.43 -30.76 -11.85
C ALA A 377 9.00 -30.58 -12.38
N TRP A 378 8.64 -29.39 -12.81
CA TRP A 378 7.35 -29.11 -13.44
C TRP A 378 7.10 -29.93 -14.71
N SER A 379 8.10 -30.03 -15.59
CA SER A 379 7.98 -30.82 -16.83
C SER A 379 7.74 -32.32 -16.56
N TYR A 380 8.08 -32.79 -15.37
CA TYR A 380 7.77 -34.13 -14.86
C TYR A 380 6.53 -34.17 -13.97
N GLN A 381 5.70 -33.09 -13.96
CA GLN A 381 4.47 -32.98 -13.19
C GLN A 381 4.66 -32.93 -11.66
N TYR A 382 5.87 -32.57 -11.21
CA TYR A 382 6.07 -32.23 -9.81
C TYR A 382 5.74 -30.77 -9.54
N ARG A 383 5.18 -30.51 -8.37
CA ARG A 383 4.92 -29.16 -7.87
C ARG A 383 6.14 -28.62 -7.15
N VAL A 384 6.37 -27.33 -7.31
CA VAL A 384 7.31 -26.53 -6.53
C VAL A 384 6.49 -25.68 -5.56
N VAL A 385 6.74 -25.82 -4.28
CA VAL A 385 5.96 -25.17 -3.21
C VAL A 385 6.87 -24.29 -2.37
N TYR A 386 6.37 -23.13 -2.07
CA TYR A 386 6.95 -22.20 -1.11
C TYR A 386 6.22 -22.33 0.21
N ASP A 387 6.95 -22.55 1.32
CA ASP A 387 6.41 -22.57 2.67
C ASP A 387 6.84 -21.33 3.45
N GLY A 388 5.99 -20.33 3.51
CA GLY A 388 6.25 -19.06 4.21
C GLY A 388 6.24 -19.17 5.74
N ARG A 389 5.82 -20.29 6.32
CA ARG A 389 5.90 -20.57 7.76
C ARG A 389 7.33 -20.79 8.24
N VAL A 390 8.25 -21.04 7.30
CA VAL A 390 9.68 -21.19 7.55
C VAL A 390 10.42 -19.95 7.10
N THR A 391 11.16 -19.32 8.00
CA THR A 391 11.98 -18.14 7.72
C THR A 391 13.43 -18.40 8.10
N LEU A 392 14.35 -18.18 7.15
CA LEU A 392 15.80 -18.31 7.37
C LEU A 392 16.48 -16.98 7.02
N THR A 393 17.59 -16.67 7.72
CA THR A 393 18.39 -15.47 7.43
C THR A 393 19.47 -15.79 6.41
N HIS A 394 19.60 -14.95 5.36
CA HIS A 394 20.53 -15.16 4.24
C HIS A 394 21.40 -13.93 4.00
N SER A 395 22.73 -14.10 4.05
CA SER A 395 23.73 -13.04 3.85
C SER A 395 24.14 -12.93 2.38
N GLN A 396 23.26 -12.51 1.50
CA GLN A 396 23.42 -12.54 0.03
C GLN A 396 24.78 -12.13 -0.55
N ASN A 397 25.15 -12.77 -1.68
CA ASN A 397 26.33 -12.45 -2.51
C ASN A 397 27.67 -12.58 -1.77
N THR A 398 27.75 -13.43 -0.77
CA THR A 398 28.94 -13.61 0.05
C THR A 398 30.11 -14.20 -0.75
N SER A 399 29.89 -15.25 -1.53
CA SER A 399 30.90 -15.88 -2.39
C SER A 399 31.49 -14.90 -3.40
N THR A 400 30.67 -14.06 -4.02
CA THR A 400 31.09 -13.03 -4.97
C THR A 400 31.94 -11.95 -4.29
N LYS A 401 31.49 -11.49 -3.11
CA LYS A 401 32.20 -10.47 -2.34
C LYS A 401 33.55 -10.97 -1.82
N VAL A 402 33.57 -12.17 -1.25
CA VAL A 402 34.78 -12.76 -0.64
C VAL A 402 35.83 -13.09 -1.72
N ASN A 403 35.39 -13.67 -2.84
CA ASN A 403 36.33 -14.14 -3.89
C ASN A 403 36.62 -13.06 -4.96
N LYS A 404 35.98 -11.89 -4.90
CA LYS A 404 36.16 -10.75 -5.83
C LYS A 404 36.01 -11.16 -7.32
N VAL A 405 35.06 -12.04 -7.60
CA VAL A 405 34.81 -12.55 -8.97
C VAL A 405 33.69 -11.73 -9.61
N ASP A 406 33.92 -11.32 -10.85
CA ASP A 406 32.87 -10.74 -11.69
C ASP A 406 32.11 -11.87 -12.41
N PHE A 407 30.89 -12.14 -11.93
CA PHE A 407 30.04 -13.17 -12.52
C PHE A 407 29.12 -12.67 -13.64
N SER A 408 29.23 -11.41 -14.06
CA SER A 408 28.31 -10.84 -15.05
C SER A 408 28.27 -11.60 -16.36
N GLN A 409 29.41 -12.07 -16.87
CA GLN A 409 29.48 -12.89 -18.08
C GLN A 409 28.89 -14.29 -17.88
N LEU A 410 29.12 -14.90 -16.71
CA LEU A 410 28.52 -16.20 -16.37
C LEU A 410 27.01 -16.09 -16.28
N PHE A 411 26.51 -15.04 -15.64
CA PHE A 411 25.08 -14.79 -15.53
C PHE A 411 24.42 -14.68 -16.91
N GLU A 412 24.97 -13.89 -17.83
CA GLU A 412 24.42 -13.74 -19.19
C GLU A 412 24.51 -15.03 -19.98
N GLY A 413 25.60 -15.79 -19.88
CA GLY A 413 25.76 -17.11 -20.51
C GLY A 413 24.71 -18.09 -20.00
N SER A 414 24.54 -18.22 -18.71
CA SER A 414 23.52 -19.07 -18.07
C SER A 414 22.09 -18.65 -18.46
N ARG A 415 21.82 -17.34 -18.54
CA ARG A 415 20.52 -16.81 -18.96
C ARG A 415 20.21 -17.19 -20.43
N MET A 416 21.19 -17.13 -21.32
CA MET A 416 20.97 -17.50 -22.71
C MET A 416 20.65 -19.01 -22.85
N MET A 417 21.39 -19.89 -22.16
CA MET A 417 21.10 -21.33 -22.10
C MET A 417 19.71 -21.60 -21.52
N PHE A 418 19.37 -20.96 -20.43
CA PHE A 418 18.06 -21.07 -19.81
C PHE A 418 16.94 -20.67 -20.77
N ARG A 419 17.11 -19.54 -21.46
CA ARG A 419 16.15 -19.05 -22.46
C ARG A 419 15.95 -20.04 -23.61
N GLU A 420 17.04 -20.55 -24.17
CA GLU A 420 16.99 -21.55 -25.27
C GLU A 420 16.24 -22.80 -24.83
N LYS A 421 16.49 -23.27 -23.62
CA LYS A 421 15.90 -24.49 -23.08
C LYS A 421 14.42 -24.34 -22.72
N TRP A 422 14.00 -23.21 -22.14
CA TRP A 422 12.71 -23.11 -21.45
C TRP A 422 11.69 -22.12 -22.02
N SER A 423 12.08 -21.21 -22.94
CA SER A 423 11.15 -20.19 -23.45
C SER A 423 9.88 -20.78 -24.07
N THR A 424 10.00 -21.82 -24.88
CA THR A 424 8.85 -22.51 -25.52
C THR A 424 7.97 -23.20 -24.46
N PHE A 425 8.59 -23.85 -23.47
CA PHE A 425 7.83 -24.50 -22.37
C PHE A 425 7.05 -23.49 -21.54
N LEU A 426 7.67 -22.37 -21.17
CA LEU A 426 7.03 -21.31 -20.42
C LEU A 426 5.87 -20.66 -21.19
N ASP A 427 6.05 -20.42 -22.50
CA ASP A 427 4.98 -19.85 -23.32
C ASP A 427 3.82 -20.83 -23.52
N ALA A 428 4.10 -22.13 -23.59
CA ALA A 428 3.09 -23.17 -23.69
C ALA A 428 2.25 -23.41 -22.42
N GLN A 429 2.63 -22.82 -21.29
CA GLN A 429 1.85 -22.92 -20.04
C GLN A 429 0.57 -22.09 -20.08
N TYR A 430 0.51 -21.07 -20.92
CA TYR A 430 -0.70 -20.24 -21.00
C TYR A 430 -1.84 -20.98 -21.70
N SER A 431 -2.95 -21.15 -20.96
CA SER A 431 -4.17 -21.81 -21.44
C SER A 431 -5.13 -20.85 -22.15
N HIS A 432 -5.04 -19.57 -21.81
CA HIS A 432 -5.89 -18.50 -22.35
C HIS A 432 -5.05 -17.27 -22.66
N ALA A 433 -5.59 -16.39 -23.51
CA ALA A 433 -5.09 -15.03 -23.71
C ALA A 433 -6.21 -14.03 -23.42
N LEU A 434 -5.84 -12.85 -22.86
CA LEU A 434 -6.79 -11.79 -22.56
C LEU A 434 -6.16 -10.42 -22.86
N ASN A 435 -6.84 -9.62 -23.65
CA ASN A 435 -6.48 -8.22 -23.86
C ASN A 435 -7.16 -7.37 -22.78
N TRP A 436 -6.38 -6.59 -22.04
CA TRP A 436 -6.86 -5.80 -20.90
C TRP A 436 -6.58 -4.31 -21.09
N HIS A 437 -7.62 -3.51 -21.24
CA HIS A 437 -7.51 -2.07 -21.32
C HIS A 437 -7.97 -1.42 -20.03
N SER A 438 -7.06 -0.74 -19.31
CA SER A 438 -7.36 -0.13 -18.03
C SER A 438 -6.33 0.97 -17.68
N ILE A 439 -6.33 1.38 -16.43
CA ILE A 439 -5.26 2.16 -15.79
C ILE A 439 -4.49 1.23 -14.86
N ALA A 440 -3.18 1.44 -14.73
CA ALA A 440 -2.35 0.61 -13.84
C ALA A 440 -1.31 1.42 -13.05
N ASN A 441 -0.77 2.50 -13.60
CA ASN A 441 0.38 3.23 -13.07
C ASN A 441 0.02 4.53 -12.33
N VAL A 442 -1.17 4.62 -11.73
CA VAL A 442 -1.64 5.76 -10.94
C VAL A 442 -2.16 5.28 -9.58
N ALA A 443 -2.17 6.18 -8.59
CA ALA A 443 -2.70 5.90 -7.27
C ALA A 443 -4.24 6.02 -7.26
N SER A 444 -4.93 4.97 -7.67
CA SER A 444 -6.40 4.90 -7.66
C SER A 444 -6.90 3.48 -7.39
N GLY A 445 -8.15 3.34 -6.93
CA GLY A 445 -8.80 2.05 -6.72
C GLY A 445 -8.87 1.20 -7.99
N TYR A 446 -9.18 1.82 -9.14
CA TYR A 446 -9.16 1.15 -10.44
C TYR A 446 -7.77 0.65 -10.83
N ALA A 447 -6.73 1.45 -10.62
CA ALA A 447 -5.37 1.05 -10.97
C ALA A 447 -4.86 -0.07 -10.04
N ASN A 448 -5.11 0.03 -8.74
CA ASN A 448 -4.75 -1.03 -7.79
C ASN A 448 -5.45 -2.36 -8.15
N SER A 449 -6.77 -2.35 -8.32
CA SER A 449 -7.50 -3.57 -8.68
C SER A 449 -7.12 -4.10 -10.06
N SER A 450 -6.84 -3.23 -11.04
CA SER A 450 -6.36 -3.64 -12.36
C SER A 450 -5.01 -4.37 -12.29
N ARG A 451 -4.03 -3.82 -11.56
CA ARG A 451 -2.73 -4.48 -11.36
C ARG A 451 -2.89 -5.86 -10.74
N ASN A 452 -3.59 -5.94 -9.63
CA ASN A 452 -3.76 -7.19 -8.89
C ASN A 452 -4.53 -8.25 -9.70
N LEU A 453 -5.58 -7.85 -10.45
CA LEU A 453 -6.32 -8.79 -11.31
C LEU A 453 -5.45 -9.30 -12.45
N MET A 454 -4.70 -8.43 -13.15
CA MET A 454 -3.81 -8.86 -14.22
C MET A 454 -2.73 -9.82 -13.72
N ILE A 455 -2.16 -9.53 -12.56
CA ILE A 455 -1.15 -10.38 -11.92
C ILE A 455 -1.75 -11.74 -11.56
N ALA A 456 -2.90 -11.77 -10.90
CA ALA A 456 -3.55 -13.00 -10.47
C ALA A 456 -4.03 -13.86 -11.66
N LEU A 457 -4.43 -13.23 -12.77
CA LEU A 457 -4.77 -13.93 -14.01
C LEU A 457 -3.53 -14.53 -14.68
N ASP A 458 -2.43 -13.79 -14.77
CA ASP A 458 -1.17 -14.27 -15.36
C ASP A 458 -0.57 -15.42 -14.53
N GLU A 459 -0.60 -15.33 -13.20
CA GLU A 459 -0.19 -16.39 -12.27
C GLU A 459 -1.02 -17.67 -12.45
N GLN A 460 -2.25 -17.55 -12.94
CA GLN A 460 -3.15 -18.68 -13.26
C GLN A 460 -3.18 -19.01 -14.76
N HIS A 461 -2.08 -18.70 -15.46
CA HIS A 461 -1.84 -19.09 -16.85
C HIS A 461 -2.79 -18.46 -17.88
N VAL A 462 -3.23 -17.22 -17.64
CA VAL A 462 -3.87 -16.37 -18.64
C VAL A 462 -2.83 -15.40 -19.18
N LYS A 463 -2.48 -15.47 -20.45
CA LYS A 463 -1.51 -14.58 -21.10
C LYS A 463 -2.10 -13.18 -21.24
N MET A 464 -1.69 -12.26 -20.37
CA MET A 464 -2.19 -10.90 -20.31
C MET A 464 -1.50 -10.00 -21.35
N HIS A 465 -2.27 -9.22 -22.10
CA HIS A 465 -1.78 -8.05 -22.85
C HIS A 465 -2.43 -6.80 -22.28
N TYR A 466 -1.63 -5.84 -21.81
CA TYR A 466 -2.11 -4.61 -21.19
C TYR A 466 -2.00 -3.41 -22.10
N ARG A 467 -3.02 -2.54 -22.07
CA ARG A 467 -3.01 -1.25 -22.73
C ARG A 467 -3.72 -0.18 -21.89
N TYR A 468 -3.15 1.01 -21.82
CA TYR A 468 -3.78 2.15 -21.17
C TYR A 468 -5.06 2.58 -21.91
N VAL A 469 -6.15 2.79 -21.15
CA VAL A 469 -7.51 3.02 -21.70
C VAL A 469 -7.82 4.50 -21.94
N TYR A 470 -7.29 5.40 -21.12
CA TYR A 470 -7.55 6.83 -21.22
C TYR A 470 -6.58 7.53 -22.20
N GLY A 471 -6.51 8.84 -22.16
CA GLY A 471 -5.71 9.65 -23.07
C GLY A 471 -6.56 10.37 -24.13
N PRO A 472 -5.98 10.80 -25.26
CA PRO A 472 -6.68 11.60 -26.27
C PRO A 472 -8.00 10.96 -26.73
N GLY A 473 -9.06 11.76 -26.74
CA GLY A 473 -10.41 11.32 -27.15
C GLY A 473 -11.22 10.64 -26.05
N THR A 474 -10.75 10.67 -24.81
CA THR A 474 -11.49 10.21 -23.61
C THR A 474 -11.73 11.38 -22.66
N PRO A 475 -12.69 11.27 -21.69
CA PRO A 475 -12.89 12.29 -20.66
C PRO A 475 -11.62 12.63 -19.88
N ASN A 476 -10.82 11.62 -19.54
CA ASN A 476 -9.50 11.83 -18.94
C ASN A 476 -8.42 11.79 -20.03
N GLN A 477 -7.93 12.97 -20.40
CA GLN A 477 -6.91 13.12 -21.44
C GLN A 477 -5.46 12.95 -20.93
N ALA A 478 -5.26 12.80 -19.63
CA ALA A 478 -3.93 12.59 -19.07
C ALA A 478 -3.33 11.30 -19.62
N MET A 479 -2.03 11.35 -19.90
CA MET A 479 -1.28 10.15 -20.29
C MET A 479 -0.84 9.41 -19.03
N GLU A 480 -0.93 8.09 -19.05
CA GLU A 480 -0.38 7.26 -17.98
C GLU A 480 1.15 7.41 -17.96
N PRO A 481 1.78 7.55 -16.79
CA PRO A 481 3.24 7.52 -16.68
C PRO A 481 3.82 6.23 -17.29
N VAL A 482 4.87 6.36 -18.11
CA VAL A 482 5.47 5.21 -18.84
C VAL A 482 6.19 4.25 -17.90
N SER A 483 6.70 4.74 -16.77
CA SER A 483 7.38 3.92 -15.74
C SER A 483 6.45 3.67 -14.56
N GLY A 484 5.82 2.51 -14.54
CA GLY A 484 5.17 1.99 -13.34
C GLY A 484 6.17 1.34 -12.38
N SER A 485 5.80 1.25 -11.12
CA SER A 485 6.60 0.59 -10.08
C SER A 485 6.65 -0.94 -10.22
N ASP A 486 5.72 -1.54 -10.93
CA ASP A 486 5.63 -3.00 -11.10
C ASP A 486 6.14 -3.42 -12.50
N TYR A 487 7.24 -4.16 -12.50
CA TYR A 487 7.85 -4.70 -13.70
C TYR A 487 6.90 -5.60 -14.52
N ARG A 488 6.02 -6.35 -13.86
CA ARG A 488 5.07 -7.26 -14.53
C ARG A 488 4.08 -6.51 -15.41
N ILE A 489 3.59 -5.37 -14.93
CA ILE A 489 2.65 -4.52 -15.69
C ILE A 489 3.33 -3.98 -16.96
N ASN A 490 4.60 -3.57 -16.85
CA ASN A 490 5.37 -3.15 -18.02
C ASN A 490 5.55 -4.30 -19.01
N LEU A 491 5.82 -5.50 -18.52
CA LEU A 491 5.94 -6.71 -19.35
C LEU A 491 4.62 -7.00 -20.10
N PHE A 492 3.48 -6.93 -19.42
CA PHE A 492 2.17 -7.12 -20.04
C PHE A 492 1.90 -6.08 -21.13
N GLY A 493 2.37 -4.85 -20.95
CA GLY A 493 2.31 -3.79 -21.97
C GLY A 493 3.19 -4.04 -23.19
N MET A 494 4.26 -4.82 -23.05
CA MET A 494 5.18 -5.19 -24.14
C MET A 494 4.71 -6.40 -24.95
N ARG A 495 3.82 -7.24 -24.41
CA ARG A 495 3.28 -8.41 -25.11
C ARG A 495 2.46 -8.01 -26.32
N HIS A 496 2.48 -8.84 -27.35
CA HIS A 496 1.65 -8.63 -28.54
C HIS A 496 0.17 -8.88 -28.21
N ARG A 497 -0.71 -8.00 -28.74
CA ARG A 497 -2.15 -8.18 -28.67
C ARG A 497 -2.56 -9.42 -29.48
N ASP A 498 -3.29 -10.33 -28.85
CA ASP A 498 -3.95 -11.41 -29.57
C ASP A 498 -5.30 -10.94 -30.11
N ALA A 499 -5.43 -10.89 -31.44
CA ALA A 499 -6.66 -10.42 -32.08
C ALA A 499 -7.86 -11.38 -31.88
N ASN A 500 -7.61 -12.65 -31.51
CA ASN A 500 -8.66 -13.64 -31.28
C ASN A 500 -9.07 -13.75 -29.81
N ALA A 501 -8.24 -13.24 -28.88
CA ALA A 501 -8.55 -13.24 -27.48
C ALA A 501 -9.71 -12.27 -27.15
N PRO A 502 -10.53 -12.59 -26.13
CA PRO A 502 -11.47 -11.63 -25.56
C PRO A 502 -10.77 -10.33 -25.13
N GLU A 503 -11.49 -9.23 -25.19
CA GLU A 503 -10.96 -7.92 -24.81
C GLU A 503 -11.81 -7.31 -23.71
N VAL A 504 -11.17 -7.01 -22.56
CA VAL A 504 -11.77 -6.34 -21.42
C VAL A 504 -11.40 -4.87 -21.43
N VAL A 505 -12.35 -3.98 -21.33
CA VAL A 505 -12.15 -2.58 -20.98
C VAL A 505 -12.59 -2.42 -19.54
N TYR A 506 -11.62 -2.16 -18.64
CA TYR A 506 -11.84 -1.96 -17.22
C TYR A 506 -11.62 -0.50 -16.83
N GLY A 507 -12.71 0.22 -16.62
CA GLY A 507 -12.73 1.65 -16.33
C GLY A 507 -14.15 2.17 -16.20
N GLN A 508 -14.36 3.49 -16.29
CA GLN A 508 -15.69 4.08 -16.37
C GLN A 508 -16.42 3.59 -17.62
N GLY A 509 -17.76 3.48 -17.56
CA GLY A 509 -18.55 2.93 -18.65
C GLY A 509 -18.49 3.73 -19.95
N ASP A 510 -18.21 5.03 -19.88
CA ASP A 510 -18.06 5.92 -21.03
C ASP A 510 -16.81 5.65 -21.89
N VAL A 511 -15.87 4.82 -21.45
CA VAL A 511 -14.70 4.44 -22.28
C VAL A 511 -14.84 3.08 -22.96
N PHE A 512 -15.97 2.39 -22.83
CA PHE A 512 -16.18 1.08 -23.45
C PHE A 512 -16.11 1.08 -24.98
N PHE A 513 -16.31 2.23 -25.63
CA PHE A 513 -16.07 2.39 -27.06
C PHE A 513 -14.64 2.07 -27.50
N LYS A 514 -13.66 2.07 -26.57
CA LYS A 514 -12.27 1.66 -26.83
C LYS A 514 -12.13 0.14 -27.02
N ASN A 515 -13.14 -0.65 -26.67
CA ASN A 515 -13.12 -2.08 -26.88
C ASN A 515 -13.26 -2.42 -28.36
N THR A 516 -12.20 -2.93 -28.97
CA THR A 516 -12.11 -3.29 -30.39
C THR A 516 -12.00 -4.81 -30.62
N GLY A 517 -12.15 -5.59 -29.55
CA GLY A 517 -12.08 -7.04 -29.57
C GLY A 517 -13.19 -7.68 -30.41
N ARG A 518 -13.00 -8.95 -30.80
CA ARG A 518 -14.04 -9.78 -31.38
C ARG A 518 -15.11 -10.16 -30.35
N TYR A 519 -14.67 -10.48 -29.13
CA TYR A 519 -15.52 -10.65 -27.96
C TYR A 519 -15.24 -9.53 -26.99
N LYS A 520 -16.25 -8.69 -26.75
CA LYS A 520 -16.14 -7.44 -26.03
C LYS A 520 -16.70 -7.56 -24.62
N ILE A 521 -15.89 -7.31 -23.63
CA ILE A 521 -16.27 -7.29 -22.23
C ILE A 521 -16.05 -5.87 -21.67
N GLY A 522 -17.10 -5.29 -21.10
CA GLY A 522 -16.98 -4.06 -20.32
C GLY A 522 -16.94 -4.40 -18.85
N TYR A 523 -15.96 -3.89 -18.09
CA TYR A 523 -15.89 -4.08 -16.65
C TYR A 523 -15.90 -2.73 -15.95
N THR A 524 -16.90 -2.48 -15.12
CA THR A 524 -17.08 -1.19 -14.45
C THR A 524 -17.91 -1.32 -13.16
N MET A 525 -17.98 -0.23 -12.40
CA MET A 525 -18.76 -0.09 -11.18
C MET A 525 -19.22 1.35 -11.00
N LEU A 526 -20.31 1.56 -10.26
CA LEU A 526 -20.77 2.89 -9.88
C LEU A 526 -21.43 2.84 -8.49
N GLU A 527 -21.28 3.92 -7.72
CA GLU A 527 -21.63 3.98 -6.29
C GLU A 527 -23.00 4.60 -5.99
N VAL A 528 -23.86 4.77 -7.01
CA VAL A 528 -25.21 5.38 -6.91
C VAL A 528 -26.30 4.43 -7.39
N ASP A 529 -27.55 4.80 -7.15
CA ASP A 529 -28.73 3.97 -7.43
C ASP A 529 -29.16 3.91 -8.90
N GLY A 530 -28.29 4.29 -9.83
CA GLY A 530 -28.58 4.25 -11.26
C GLY A 530 -27.32 4.39 -12.11
N LEU A 531 -27.50 4.49 -13.42
CA LEU A 531 -26.42 4.54 -14.40
C LEU A 531 -26.67 5.66 -15.40
N PRO A 532 -25.67 6.51 -15.74
CA PRO A 532 -25.79 7.49 -16.81
C PRO A 532 -26.20 6.84 -18.14
N GLN A 533 -27.03 7.53 -18.93
CA GLN A 533 -27.57 6.97 -20.15
C GLN A 533 -26.49 6.60 -21.18
N ASP A 534 -25.45 7.40 -21.29
CA ASP A 534 -24.28 7.09 -22.13
C ASP A 534 -23.55 5.82 -21.71
N TRP A 535 -23.47 5.53 -20.41
CA TRP A 535 -22.90 4.28 -19.91
C TRP A 535 -23.79 3.08 -20.24
N VAL A 536 -25.12 3.24 -20.15
CA VAL A 536 -26.08 2.19 -20.56
C VAL A 536 -25.89 1.84 -22.02
N GLU A 537 -25.77 2.86 -22.89
CA GLU A 537 -25.56 2.68 -24.33
C GLU A 537 -24.24 1.98 -24.62
N GLN A 538 -23.14 2.34 -23.91
CA GLN A 538 -21.84 1.72 -24.06
C GLN A 538 -21.86 0.26 -23.56
N CYS A 539 -22.48 0.00 -22.42
CA CYS A 539 -22.66 -1.36 -21.89
C CYS A 539 -23.40 -2.25 -22.90
N ASN A 540 -24.44 -1.74 -23.51
CA ASN A 540 -25.26 -2.49 -24.48
C ASN A 540 -24.58 -2.72 -25.84
N ARG A 541 -23.40 -2.15 -26.08
CA ARG A 541 -22.51 -2.46 -27.22
C ARG A 541 -21.51 -3.56 -26.94
N MET A 542 -21.41 -4.02 -25.70
CA MET A 542 -20.55 -5.15 -25.31
C MET A 542 -21.25 -6.48 -25.56
N ASN A 543 -20.49 -7.58 -25.62
CA ASN A 543 -21.06 -8.92 -25.60
C ASN A 543 -21.57 -9.27 -24.19
N GLU A 544 -20.88 -8.78 -23.18
CA GLU A 544 -21.28 -8.87 -21.78
C GLU A 544 -20.63 -7.78 -20.93
N VAL A 545 -21.17 -7.56 -19.76
CA VAL A 545 -20.65 -6.61 -18.78
C VAL A 545 -20.28 -7.33 -17.49
N TRP A 546 -19.11 -7.04 -16.95
CA TRP A 546 -18.68 -7.47 -15.62
C TRP A 546 -18.86 -6.33 -14.63
N VAL A 547 -19.34 -6.68 -13.45
CA VAL A 547 -19.50 -5.75 -12.32
C VAL A 547 -18.97 -6.42 -11.05
N PRO A 548 -18.43 -5.67 -10.07
CA PRO A 548 -17.83 -6.32 -8.88
C PRO A 548 -18.88 -6.85 -7.90
N SER A 549 -20.10 -6.34 -7.88
CA SER A 549 -21.08 -6.58 -6.83
C SER A 549 -22.48 -6.91 -7.33
N THR A 550 -23.28 -7.54 -6.47
CA THR A 550 -24.71 -7.76 -6.71
C THR A 550 -25.49 -6.45 -6.76
N PHE A 551 -25.05 -5.42 -6.01
CA PHE A 551 -25.60 -4.08 -6.10
C PHE A 551 -25.49 -3.53 -7.52
N ASN A 552 -24.28 -3.57 -8.13
CA ASN A 552 -24.13 -3.11 -9.51
C ASN A 552 -24.85 -3.99 -10.52
N LEU A 553 -24.96 -5.30 -10.31
CA LEU A 553 -25.78 -6.17 -11.15
C LEU A 553 -27.24 -5.65 -11.22
N MET A 554 -27.81 -5.29 -10.06
CA MET A 554 -29.20 -4.81 -9.96
C MET A 554 -29.34 -3.40 -10.58
N THR A 555 -28.50 -2.45 -10.16
CA THR A 555 -28.58 -1.07 -10.65
C THR A 555 -28.37 -0.96 -12.15
N PHE A 556 -27.49 -1.76 -12.74
CA PHE A 556 -27.24 -1.79 -14.18
C PHE A 556 -28.43 -2.34 -14.96
N ARG A 557 -29.03 -3.45 -14.48
CA ARG A 557 -30.25 -4.01 -15.08
C ARG A 557 -31.44 -3.04 -15.01
N GLU A 558 -31.67 -2.43 -13.87
CA GLU A 558 -32.75 -1.47 -13.65
C GLU A 558 -32.54 -0.21 -14.47
N SER A 559 -31.30 0.17 -14.77
CA SER A 559 -30.98 1.32 -15.65
C SER A 559 -31.09 1.00 -17.14
N GLY A 560 -31.36 -0.26 -17.55
CA GLY A 560 -31.60 -0.63 -18.95
C GLY A 560 -30.43 -1.32 -19.66
N VAL A 561 -29.46 -1.86 -18.93
CA VAL A 561 -28.44 -2.76 -19.50
C VAL A 561 -29.07 -4.13 -19.73
N HIS A 562 -29.16 -4.55 -21.00
CA HIS A 562 -29.85 -5.78 -21.42
C HIS A 562 -28.90 -6.91 -21.85
N VAL A 563 -27.61 -6.63 -22.07
CA VAL A 563 -26.62 -7.68 -22.30
C VAL A 563 -26.35 -8.48 -21.02
N PRO A 564 -25.79 -9.71 -21.11
CA PRO A 564 -25.43 -10.48 -19.94
C PRO A 564 -24.55 -9.68 -18.98
N ILE A 565 -24.89 -9.70 -17.68
CA ILE A 565 -24.09 -9.06 -16.63
C ILE A 565 -23.61 -10.16 -15.67
N HIS A 566 -22.31 -10.21 -15.45
CA HIS A 566 -21.67 -11.18 -14.54
C HIS A 566 -21.02 -10.46 -13.37
N VAL A 567 -21.25 -10.98 -12.16
CA VAL A 567 -20.60 -10.48 -10.95
C VAL A 567 -19.18 -11.07 -10.87
N MET A 568 -18.17 -10.23 -10.99
CA MET A 568 -16.75 -10.54 -10.86
C MET A 568 -16.17 -9.72 -9.69
N PRO A 569 -16.17 -10.26 -8.46
CA PRO A 569 -15.74 -9.52 -7.28
C PRO A 569 -14.28 -9.06 -7.40
N LEU A 570 -13.96 -7.92 -6.77
CA LEU A 570 -12.58 -7.55 -6.53
C LEU A 570 -12.07 -8.30 -5.30
N GLY A 571 -10.75 -8.37 -5.15
CA GLY A 571 -10.10 -9.12 -4.11
C GLY A 571 -9.30 -8.27 -3.14
N VAL A 572 -8.67 -8.93 -2.19
CA VAL A 572 -7.64 -8.41 -1.29
C VAL A 572 -6.40 -9.31 -1.42
N ASN A 573 -5.21 -8.74 -1.20
CA ASN A 573 -3.98 -9.52 -1.18
C ASN A 573 -3.77 -10.13 0.21
N PRO A 574 -3.93 -11.46 0.38
CA PRO A 574 -3.80 -12.10 1.69
C PRO A 574 -2.36 -12.13 2.22
N ASP A 575 -1.35 -11.83 1.42
CA ASP A 575 0.02 -11.67 1.90
C ASP A 575 0.21 -10.36 2.66
N TYR A 576 -0.51 -9.29 2.27
CA TYR A 576 -0.40 -7.96 2.88
C TYR A 576 -1.49 -7.67 3.90
N PHE A 577 -2.69 -8.27 3.72
CA PHE A 577 -3.84 -8.04 4.58
C PHE A 577 -4.27 -9.35 5.24
N ASN A 578 -3.82 -9.58 6.45
CA ASN A 578 -4.17 -10.74 7.26
C ASN A 578 -3.99 -10.44 8.75
N PRO A 579 -4.55 -11.27 9.67
CA PRO A 579 -4.47 -11.02 11.11
C PRO A 579 -3.08 -11.13 11.72
N HIS A 580 -2.09 -11.68 10.99
CA HIS A 580 -0.74 -11.94 11.51
C HIS A 580 0.26 -10.83 11.16
N ILE A 581 -0.12 -9.86 10.33
CA ILE A 581 0.72 -8.71 9.99
C ILE A 581 1.06 -7.93 11.27
N HIS A 582 2.33 -7.64 11.45
CA HIS A 582 2.82 -6.80 12.54
C HIS A 582 2.47 -5.33 12.32
N ALA A 583 2.21 -4.64 13.41
CA ALA A 583 1.80 -3.24 13.39
C ALA A 583 2.54 -2.42 14.44
N SER A 584 2.99 -1.25 14.05
CA SER A 584 3.45 -0.21 14.95
C SER A 584 2.25 0.58 15.46
N ARG A 585 1.97 0.53 16.75
CA ARG A 585 0.85 1.24 17.36
C ARG A 585 1.11 2.74 17.43
N PHE A 586 0.09 3.54 17.18
CA PHE A 586 0.18 5.01 17.30
C PHE A 586 0.26 5.48 18.77
N SER A 587 -0.37 4.75 19.66
CA SER A 587 -0.42 5.06 21.10
C SER A 587 -1.04 3.89 21.88
N ASP A 588 -1.01 3.99 23.22
CA ASP A 588 -1.71 3.05 24.12
C ASP A 588 -3.23 3.28 24.16
N ARG A 589 -3.72 4.34 23.51
CA ARG A 589 -5.16 4.65 23.44
C ARG A 589 -5.88 3.68 22.53
N TYR A 590 -7.15 3.39 22.82
CA TYR A 590 -8.01 2.69 21.86
C TYR A 590 -8.09 3.51 20.57
N THR A 591 -7.72 2.88 19.45
CA THR A 591 -7.53 3.58 18.18
C THR A 591 -8.59 3.15 17.17
N PHE A 592 -9.38 4.09 16.71
CA PHE A 592 -10.21 3.97 15.52
C PHE A 592 -9.38 4.38 14.29
N LEU A 593 -9.56 3.70 13.17
CA LEU A 593 -8.94 4.02 11.89
C LEU A 593 -10.00 4.27 10.83
N SER A 594 -9.78 5.29 10.00
CA SER A 594 -10.52 5.49 8.77
C SER A 594 -9.57 5.79 7.62
N VAL A 595 -9.79 5.17 6.46
CA VAL A 595 -8.94 5.31 5.26
C VAL A 595 -9.82 5.73 4.09
N PHE A 596 -9.59 6.93 3.55
CA PHE A 596 -10.45 7.46 2.49
C PHE A 596 -9.80 8.61 1.70
N GLU A 597 -10.31 8.84 0.50
CA GLU A 597 -10.10 10.09 -0.22
C GLU A 597 -11.09 11.13 0.30
N TRP A 598 -10.61 12.36 0.56
CA TRP A 598 -11.46 13.42 1.09
C TRP A 598 -12.52 13.85 0.08
N GLY A 599 -13.77 13.65 0.41
CA GLY A 599 -14.91 13.97 -0.44
C GLY A 599 -16.25 13.68 0.23
N GLU A 600 -17.31 14.33 -0.23
CA GLU A 600 -18.66 14.23 0.35
C GLU A 600 -19.18 12.80 0.43
N ARG A 601 -18.82 11.95 -0.55
CA ARG A 601 -19.22 10.54 -0.57
C ARG A 601 -18.73 9.78 0.66
N LYS A 602 -17.57 10.13 1.19
CA LYS A 602 -16.96 9.46 2.35
C LYS A 602 -17.43 10.01 3.70
N ALA A 603 -18.22 11.09 3.70
CA ALA A 603 -18.79 11.74 4.89
C ALA A 603 -17.74 12.05 5.99
N PRO A 604 -16.60 12.70 5.67
CA PRO A 604 -15.51 12.89 6.62
C PRO A 604 -15.90 13.78 7.81
N LEU A 605 -16.62 14.87 7.59
CA LEU A 605 -17.00 15.81 8.65
C LEU A 605 -17.99 15.19 9.62
N GLU A 606 -18.94 14.43 9.08
CA GLU A 606 -19.95 13.74 9.88
C GLU A 606 -19.30 12.63 10.74
N LEU A 607 -18.33 11.90 10.20
CA LEU A 607 -17.53 10.95 10.99
C LEU A 607 -16.83 11.66 12.16
N LEU A 608 -16.10 12.75 11.85
CA LEU A 608 -15.33 13.48 12.85
C LEU A 608 -16.25 14.09 13.93
N GLN A 609 -17.39 14.67 13.52
CA GLN A 609 -18.35 15.25 14.45
C GLN A 609 -18.98 14.19 15.35
N ALA A 610 -19.40 13.06 14.79
CA ALA A 610 -19.98 11.96 15.56
C ALA A 610 -18.96 11.37 16.54
N TYR A 611 -17.71 11.18 16.12
CA TYR A 611 -16.62 10.73 16.98
C TYR A 611 -16.37 11.69 18.15
N VAL A 612 -16.23 13.00 17.87
CA VAL A 612 -15.99 14.01 18.91
C VAL A 612 -17.16 14.09 19.89
N ASN A 613 -18.39 14.04 19.40
CA ASN A 613 -19.57 14.09 20.27
C ASN A 613 -19.66 12.86 21.18
N GLU A 614 -19.39 11.66 20.66
CA GLU A 614 -19.50 10.41 21.40
C GLU A 614 -18.37 10.20 22.41
N PHE A 615 -17.13 10.59 22.02
CA PHE A 615 -15.93 10.29 22.81
C PHE A 615 -15.25 11.51 23.43
N ARG A 616 -15.96 12.62 23.56
CA ARG A 616 -15.40 13.90 24.04
C ARG A 616 -14.52 13.76 25.28
N TYR A 617 -14.90 12.92 26.23
CA TYR A 617 -14.25 12.76 27.52
C TYR A 617 -13.49 11.43 27.68
N ASP A 618 -13.37 10.64 26.61
CA ASP A 618 -12.67 9.35 26.62
C ASP A 618 -11.24 9.49 26.10
N GLU A 619 -10.32 8.68 26.63
CA GLU A 619 -8.95 8.56 26.13
C GLU A 619 -8.86 7.66 24.89
N VAL A 620 -9.35 8.13 23.77
CA VAL A 620 -9.36 7.44 22.48
C VAL A 620 -8.65 8.27 21.41
N LEU A 621 -8.27 7.60 20.33
CA LEU A 621 -7.63 8.19 19.16
C LEU A 621 -8.42 7.80 17.90
N LEU A 622 -8.73 8.76 17.04
CA LEU A 622 -9.17 8.49 15.68
C LEU A 622 -8.03 8.83 14.72
N VAL A 623 -7.54 7.84 13.98
CA VAL A 623 -6.55 8.03 12.92
C VAL A 623 -7.28 8.08 11.59
N CYS A 624 -7.06 9.14 10.81
CA CYS A 624 -7.59 9.29 9.47
C CYS A 624 -6.43 9.30 8.47
N LYS A 625 -6.28 8.21 7.70
CA LYS A 625 -5.39 8.20 6.54
C LYS A 625 -6.15 8.78 5.36
N VAL A 626 -5.75 9.97 4.94
CA VAL A 626 -6.50 10.79 3.97
C VAL A 626 -5.63 11.13 2.78
N ILE A 627 -6.18 10.93 1.58
CA ILE A 627 -5.68 11.53 0.35
C ILE A 627 -6.67 12.63 -0.06
N ASN A 628 -6.16 13.80 -0.40
CA ASN A 628 -6.94 14.89 -0.95
C ASN A 628 -6.37 15.26 -2.32
N SER A 629 -7.03 14.78 -3.36
CA SER A 629 -6.65 15.05 -4.76
C SER A 629 -7.26 16.37 -5.28
N ASP A 630 -8.30 16.88 -4.59
CA ASP A 630 -8.98 18.12 -4.99
C ASP A 630 -8.35 19.33 -4.28
N THR A 631 -7.51 20.06 -4.99
CA THR A 631 -6.83 21.26 -4.47
C THR A 631 -7.82 22.40 -4.10
N ALA A 632 -9.06 22.35 -4.54
CA ALA A 632 -10.08 23.34 -4.16
C ALA A 632 -10.64 23.08 -2.75
N ILE A 633 -10.46 21.89 -2.19
CA ILE A 633 -10.89 21.55 -0.85
C ILE A 633 -9.77 21.87 0.15
N ASN A 634 -10.00 22.83 1.01
CA ASN A 634 -9.13 23.09 2.13
C ASN A 634 -9.56 22.28 3.35
N VAL A 635 -8.95 21.10 3.52
CA VAL A 635 -9.24 20.19 4.64
C VAL A 635 -9.04 20.86 5.99
N HIS A 636 -7.99 21.68 6.15
CA HIS A 636 -7.77 22.41 7.41
C HIS A 636 -8.90 23.40 7.73
N ALA A 637 -9.48 24.06 6.72
CA ALA A 637 -10.62 24.94 6.92
C ALA A 637 -11.87 24.15 7.34
N GLU A 638 -12.08 22.98 6.76
CA GLU A 638 -13.18 22.11 7.16
C GLU A 638 -13.05 21.60 8.60
N LEU A 639 -11.83 21.23 9.02
CA LEU A 639 -11.55 20.75 10.37
C LEU A 639 -11.78 21.82 11.46
N ARG A 640 -11.70 23.11 11.11
CA ARG A 640 -12.00 24.20 12.05
C ARG A 640 -13.49 24.30 12.41
N LYS A 641 -14.39 23.68 11.64
CA LYS A 641 -15.81 23.61 11.97
C LYS A 641 -16.09 22.71 13.17
N LEU A 642 -15.13 21.86 13.56
CA LEU A 642 -15.25 20.97 14.69
C LEU A 642 -15.04 21.74 16.01
N ASP A 643 -15.94 21.51 16.97
CA ASP A 643 -15.75 21.98 18.34
C ASP A 643 -14.90 20.96 19.12
N LEU A 644 -13.60 21.24 19.22
CA LEU A 644 -12.63 20.42 19.97
C LEU A 644 -12.35 21.00 21.38
N SER A 645 -13.09 22.00 21.82
CA SER A 645 -12.95 22.57 23.16
C SER A 645 -13.23 21.51 24.24
N HIS A 646 -12.35 21.46 25.25
CA HIS A 646 -12.45 20.52 26.37
C HIS A 646 -12.51 19.01 26.00
N CYS A 647 -12.10 18.62 24.76
CA CYS A 647 -12.01 17.22 24.38
C CYS A 647 -10.78 16.54 25.01
N VAL A 648 -10.97 15.31 25.51
CA VAL A 648 -9.90 14.39 25.89
C VAL A 648 -9.45 13.54 24.67
N CYS A 649 -10.42 13.15 23.82
CA CYS A 649 -10.16 12.42 22.58
C CYS A 649 -9.23 13.21 21.63
N LYS A 650 -8.51 12.48 20.78
CA LYS A 650 -7.59 13.04 19.79
C LYS A 650 -7.93 12.57 18.39
N ILE A 651 -7.56 13.34 17.39
CA ILE A 651 -7.66 12.99 15.99
C ILE A 651 -6.27 13.13 15.37
N MET A 652 -5.81 12.11 14.67
CA MET A 652 -4.55 12.13 13.94
C MET A 652 -4.80 11.98 12.44
N PHE A 653 -4.15 12.79 11.63
CA PHE A 653 -4.20 12.73 10.18
C PHE A 653 -2.86 12.25 9.62
N ILE A 654 -2.90 11.18 8.81
CA ILE A 654 -1.85 10.79 7.88
C ILE A 654 -2.27 11.36 6.53
N TYR A 655 -1.83 12.59 6.26
CA TYR A 655 -2.36 13.40 5.17
C TYR A 655 -1.45 13.35 3.94
N ASN A 656 -2.01 12.97 2.79
CA ASN A 656 -1.32 12.86 1.51
C ASN A 656 -0.01 12.04 1.54
N GLN A 657 0.11 11.13 2.50
CA GLN A 657 1.20 10.18 2.52
C GLN A 657 0.82 8.96 1.67
N GLU A 658 1.59 8.68 0.65
CA GLU A 658 1.53 7.41 -0.07
C GLU A 658 2.23 6.34 0.77
N LEU A 659 1.57 5.19 0.91
CA LEU A 659 2.12 4.02 1.58
C LEU A 659 2.18 2.88 0.57
N PRO A 660 3.27 2.11 0.50
CA PRO A 660 3.30 0.87 -0.25
C PRO A 660 2.22 -0.10 0.24
N ASP A 661 1.70 -0.95 -0.65
CA ASP A 661 0.58 -1.83 -0.32
C ASP A 661 0.86 -2.73 0.90
N TYR A 662 2.09 -3.23 1.06
CA TYR A 662 2.46 -4.05 2.22
C TYR A 662 2.39 -3.29 3.56
N GLN A 663 2.61 -1.96 3.56
CA GLN A 663 2.51 -1.14 4.77
C GLN A 663 1.06 -0.82 5.15
N LEU A 664 0.12 -0.89 4.21
CA LEU A 664 -1.29 -0.68 4.51
C LEU A 664 -1.85 -1.74 5.46
N GLY A 665 -1.47 -3.00 5.31
CA GLY A 665 -1.86 -4.06 6.25
C GLY A 665 -1.41 -3.77 7.68
N SER A 666 -0.17 -3.31 7.85
CA SER A 666 0.37 -2.86 9.13
C SER A 666 -0.41 -1.66 9.70
N LEU A 667 -0.77 -0.70 8.84
CA LEU A 667 -1.60 0.45 9.25
C LEU A 667 -2.98 -0.02 9.75
N TYR A 668 -3.66 -0.93 9.07
CA TYR A 668 -4.93 -1.46 9.56
C TYR A 668 -4.75 -2.16 10.90
N ARG A 669 -3.73 -3.02 11.03
CA ARG A 669 -3.44 -3.75 12.27
C ARG A 669 -3.02 -2.87 13.44
N SER A 670 -2.58 -1.62 13.20
CA SER A 670 -2.24 -0.64 14.24
C SER A 670 -3.45 -0.11 15.00
N ALA A 671 -4.65 -0.34 14.47
CA ALA A 671 -5.90 0.12 15.04
C ALA A 671 -6.69 -1.00 15.74
N ASP A 672 -7.59 -0.60 16.62
CA ASP A 672 -8.50 -1.51 17.33
C ASP A 672 -9.84 -1.67 16.61
N CYS A 673 -10.22 -0.69 15.76
CA CYS A 673 -11.45 -0.70 14.98
C CYS A 673 -11.30 0.17 13.73
N PHE A 674 -11.84 -0.29 12.61
CA PHE A 674 -11.99 0.50 11.39
C PHE A 674 -13.41 1.09 11.30
N VAL A 675 -13.54 2.34 10.85
CA VAL A 675 -14.83 2.99 10.67
C VAL A 675 -14.86 3.79 9.37
N LEU A 676 -15.89 3.57 8.53
CA LEU A 676 -16.09 4.30 7.27
C LEU A 676 -17.59 4.48 6.95
N PRO A 677 -18.20 5.62 7.30
CA PRO A 677 -19.60 5.91 7.00
C PRO A 677 -19.78 6.43 5.57
N THR A 678 -19.28 5.68 4.60
CA THR A 678 -19.40 6.04 3.19
C THR A 678 -20.86 6.07 2.72
N ARG A 679 -21.19 6.98 1.81
CA ARG A 679 -22.52 7.07 1.18
C ARG A 679 -22.70 6.06 0.06
N GLY A 680 -21.64 5.45 -0.43
CA GLY A 680 -21.61 4.41 -1.44
C GLY A 680 -20.20 4.06 -1.89
N GLU A 681 -20.01 2.79 -2.25
CA GLU A 681 -18.75 2.24 -2.77
C GLU A 681 -18.99 1.43 -4.04
N GLY A 682 -18.07 1.54 -5.00
CA GLY A 682 -18.04 0.65 -6.15
C GLY A 682 -17.67 -0.78 -5.75
N TRP A 683 -16.78 -0.91 -4.74
CA TRP A 683 -16.47 -2.17 -4.07
C TRP A 683 -16.23 -1.97 -2.57
N GLY A 684 -15.44 -1.00 -2.17
CA GLY A 684 -15.09 -0.75 -0.78
C GLY A 684 -13.82 -1.46 -0.33
N MET A 685 -12.75 -1.35 -1.13
CA MET A 685 -11.46 -2.00 -0.82
C MET A 685 -10.97 -1.73 0.61
N PRO A 686 -10.99 -0.48 1.14
CA PRO A 686 -10.54 -0.24 2.52
C PRO A 686 -11.36 -0.98 3.58
N ILE A 687 -12.65 -1.22 3.33
CA ILE A 687 -13.52 -1.99 4.22
C ILE A 687 -13.11 -3.46 4.19
N LEU A 688 -12.93 -4.03 2.99
CA LEU A 688 -12.52 -5.41 2.79
C LEU A 688 -11.12 -5.68 3.36
N GLU A 689 -10.17 -4.75 3.17
CA GLU A 689 -8.80 -4.81 3.70
C GLU A 689 -8.78 -4.83 5.23
N ALA A 690 -9.58 -3.97 5.87
CA ALA A 690 -9.74 -3.95 7.33
C ALA A 690 -10.31 -5.27 7.86
N MET A 691 -11.34 -5.82 7.20
CA MET A 691 -11.95 -7.11 7.55
C MET A 691 -10.95 -8.26 7.36
N ALA A 692 -10.16 -8.25 6.28
CA ALA A 692 -9.12 -9.24 6.03
C ALA A 692 -8.01 -9.20 7.10
N CYS A 693 -7.71 -8.02 7.64
CA CYS A 693 -6.79 -7.87 8.77
C CYS A 693 -7.38 -8.30 10.13
N GLY A 694 -8.62 -8.79 10.17
CA GLY A 694 -9.28 -9.23 11.40
C GLY A 694 -9.57 -8.10 12.37
N ILE A 695 -9.87 -6.89 11.86
CA ILE A 695 -10.19 -5.73 12.68
C ILE A 695 -11.71 -5.51 12.70
N PRO A 696 -12.33 -5.26 13.87
CA PRO A 696 -13.72 -4.85 13.94
C PRO A 696 -14.00 -3.71 12.96
N THR A 697 -14.91 -3.93 12.01
CA THR A 697 -15.16 -3.02 10.90
C THR A 697 -16.57 -2.49 10.93
N ILE A 698 -16.72 -1.17 11.05
CA ILE A 698 -17.98 -0.43 11.04
C ILE A 698 -18.08 0.30 9.70
N ALA A 699 -19.06 -0.03 8.86
CA ALA A 699 -19.28 0.67 7.59
C ALA A 699 -20.76 0.66 7.19
N THR A 700 -21.13 1.53 6.25
CA THR A 700 -22.52 1.69 5.82
C THR A 700 -23.06 0.42 5.14
N ASN A 701 -24.23 -0.03 5.53
CA ASN A 701 -24.90 -1.19 4.93
C ASN A 701 -25.64 -0.78 3.64
N TRP A 702 -24.88 -0.39 2.61
CA TRP A 702 -25.45 -0.01 1.32
C TRP A 702 -24.38 -0.03 0.22
N SER A 703 -24.76 -0.33 -1.01
CA SER A 703 -23.94 -0.52 -2.20
C SER A 703 -23.06 -1.77 -2.15
N ALA A 704 -21.91 -1.77 -2.80
CA ALA A 704 -21.13 -2.99 -3.06
C ALA A 704 -20.65 -3.71 -1.80
N GLN A 705 -20.31 -3.00 -0.73
CA GLN A 705 -19.83 -3.62 0.50
C GLN A 705 -20.89 -4.50 1.21
N SER A 706 -22.18 -4.37 0.88
CA SER A 706 -23.21 -5.27 1.41
C SER A 706 -23.07 -6.73 0.93
N ASP A 707 -22.25 -7.00 -0.09
CA ASP A 707 -21.94 -8.35 -0.53
C ASP A 707 -21.03 -9.11 0.49
N PHE A 708 -20.24 -8.40 1.30
CA PHE A 708 -19.31 -9.01 2.25
C PHE A 708 -19.44 -8.49 3.68
N LEU A 709 -20.08 -7.33 3.90
CA LEU A 709 -20.32 -6.74 5.21
C LEU A 709 -21.76 -6.98 5.64
N ASN A 710 -21.95 -7.74 6.70
CA ASN A 710 -23.25 -8.00 7.34
C ASN A 710 -23.06 -8.14 8.87
N GLU A 711 -24.13 -8.46 9.59
CA GLU A 711 -24.08 -8.60 11.04
C GLU A 711 -23.21 -9.76 11.53
N ASP A 712 -22.92 -10.76 10.69
CA ASP A 712 -22.03 -11.88 11.04
C ASP A 712 -20.56 -11.52 10.83
N THR A 713 -20.25 -10.69 9.83
CA THR A 713 -18.88 -10.40 9.40
C THR A 713 -18.35 -9.07 9.91
N GLY A 714 -19.22 -8.14 10.34
CA GLY A 714 -18.84 -6.81 10.80
C GLY A 714 -19.97 -6.06 11.53
N TYR A 715 -19.95 -4.73 11.46
CA TYR A 715 -20.87 -3.85 12.17
C TYR A 715 -21.50 -2.87 11.17
N PRO A 716 -22.57 -3.27 10.45
CA PRO A 716 -23.17 -2.46 9.40
C PRO A 716 -23.94 -1.26 9.97
N ILE A 717 -23.60 -0.06 9.51
CA ILE A 717 -24.32 1.17 9.84
C ILE A 717 -25.65 1.17 9.06
N ARG A 718 -26.75 1.44 9.73
CA ARG A 718 -28.07 1.56 9.09
C ARG A 718 -28.10 2.74 8.14
N VAL A 719 -28.82 2.59 7.03
CA VAL A 719 -29.14 3.68 6.11
C VAL A 719 -30.40 4.39 6.59
N LYS A 720 -30.31 5.71 6.80
CA LYS A 720 -31.43 6.52 7.22
C LYS A 720 -32.42 6.77 6.09
N ARG A 721 -31.90 7.06 4.90
CA ARG A 721 -32.63 7.27 3.65
C ARG A 721 -31.66 7.35 2.48
N LEU A 722 -32.20 7.36 1.26
CA LEU A 722 -31.45 7.77 0.07
C LEU A 722 -31.60 9.28 -0.15
N VAL A 723 -30.50 9.95 -0.47
CA VAL A 723 -30.43 11.39 -0.73
C VAL A 723 -29.78 11.65 -2.08
N PRO A 724 -30.11 12.78 -2.77
CA PRO A 724 -29.42 13.16 -4.01
C PRO A 724 -27.91 13.13 -3.83
N ALA A 725 -27.22 12.51 -4.77
CA ALA A 725 -25.77 12.48 -4.78
C ALA A 725 -25.23 13.87 -5.16
N VAL A 726 -24.64 14.55 -4.19
CA VAL A 726 -24.05 15.88 -4.36
C VAL A 726 -22.55 15.72 -4.46
N ALA A 727 -22.06 15.46 -5.66
CA ALA A 727 -20.63 15.33 -5.90
C ALA A 727 -20.21 16.10 -7.15
N LYS A 728 -18.95 16.49 -7.21
CA LYS A 728 -18.35 17.12 -8.40
C LYS A 728 -18.24 16.15 -9.59
N CYS A 729 -18.39 14.86 -9.36
CA CYS A 729 -18.37 13.84 -10.40
C CYS A 729 -19.66 13.88 -11.23
N PRO A 730 -19.59 14.12 -12.54
CA PRO A 730 -20.78 14.23 -13.39
C PRO A 730 -21.60 12.94 -13.48
N TYR A 731 -20.99 11.78 -13.21
CA TYR A 731 -21.66 10.46 -13.25
C TYR A 731 -22.70 10.27 -12.14
N TYR A 732 -22.65 11.10 -11.08
CA TYR A 732 -23.59 11.02 -9.95
C TYR A 732 -24.80 11.96 -10.10
N LEU A 733 -24.80 12.79 -11.13
CA LEU A 733 -25.86 13.78 -11.36
C LEU A 733 -27.21 13.11 -11.57
N ASN A 734 -28.23 13.54 -10.80
CA ASN A 734 -29.60 13.01 -10.80
C ASN A 734 -29.79 11.62 -10.17
N PHE A 735 -28.75 11.04 -9.59
CA PHE A 735 -28.83 9.79 -8.82
C PHE A 735 -28.79 10.05 -7.33
N ARG A 736 -28.99 8.98 -6.55
CA ARG A 736 -29.02 9.03 -5.11
C ARG A 736 -27.98 8.06 -4.54
N TRP A 737 -27.53 8.39 -3.35
CA TRP A 737 -26.72 7.53 -2.50
C TRP A 737 -27.28 7.44 -1.07
N ALA A 738 -26.71 6.58 -0.23
CA ALA A 738 -27.14 6.43 1.14
C ALA A 738 -26.79 7.65 2.00
N GLU A 739 -27.70 8.04 2.89
CA GLU A 739 -27.39 8.84 4.07
C GLU A 739 -27.19 7.87 5.25
N PRO A 740 -25.95 7.66 5.72
CA PRO A 740 -25.71 6.82 6.89
C PRO A 740 -26.41 7.38 8.15
N ASP A 741 -26.82 6.48 9.04
CA ASP A 741 -27.29 6.85 10.36
C ASP A 741 -26.08 7.09 11.28
N PHE A 742 -25.65 8.36 11.41
CA PHE A 742 -24.47 8.72 12.19
C PHE A 742 -24.65 8.53 13.71
N GLU A 743 -25.88 8.55 14.22
CA GLU A 743 -26.18 8.22 15.62
C GLU A 743 -25.99 6.73 15.86
N HIS A 744 -26.45 5.90 14.93
CA HIS A 744 -26.22 4.47 14.98
C HIS A 744 -24.71 4.14 14.82
N MET A 745 -23.99 4.84 13.94
CA MET A 745 -22.53 4.71 13.84
C MET A 745 -21.86 5.00 15.17
N ALA A 746 -22.18 6.11 15.82
CA ALA A 746 -21.63 6.46 17.13
C ALA A 746 -21.92 5.38 18.18
N SER A 747 -23.15 4.86 18.19
CA SER A 747 -23.54 3.75 19.07
C SER A 747 -22.76 2.46 18.80
N LEU A 748 -22.49 2.13 17.52
CA LEU A 748 -21.65 1.00 17.15
C LEU A 748 -20.19 1.21 17.57
N MET A 749 -19.65 2.42 17.39
CA MET A 749 -18.31 2.79 17.87
C MET A 749 -18.21 2.62 19.39
N ARG A 750 -19.21 3.07 20.16
CA ARG A 750 -19.28 2.87 21.60
C ARG A 750 -19.38 1.38 21.97
N TYR A 751 -20.19 0.62 21.26
CA TYR A 751 -20.32 -0.83 21.47
C TYR A 751 -18.99 -1.56 21.30
N VAL A 752 -18.25 -1.31 20.21
CA VAL A 752 -16.97 -2.01 19.96
C VAL A 752 -15.90 -1.55 20.97
N TYR A 753 -15.90 -0.28 21.35
CA TYR A 753 -15.02 0.24 22.40
C TYR A 753 -15.25 -0.42 23.75
N THR A 754 -16.49 -0.70 24.11
CA THR A 754 -16.87 -1.29 25.39
C THR A 754 -16.64 -2.81 25.41
N ASN A 755 -16.82 -3.50 24.25
CA ASN A 755 -16.78 -4.96 24.13
C ASN A 755 -15.52 -5.48 23.43
N ARG A 756 -14.37 -4.83 23.66
CA ARG A 756 -13.11 -4.99 22.89
C ARG A 756 -12.71 -6.43 22.57
N GLN A 757 -12.70 -7.31 23.57
CA GLN A 757 -12.22 -8.67 23.45
C GLN A 757 -13.13 -9.54 22.57
N SER A 758 -14.44 -9.53 22.81
CA SER A 758 -15.40 -10.34 22.05
C SER A 758 -15.54 -9.87 20.61
N VAL A 759 -15.52 -8.55 20.37
CA VAL A 759 -15.58 -8.01 19.01
C VAL A 759 -14.31 -8.30 18.22
N ARG A 760 -13.16 -8.28 18.88
CA ARG A 760 -11.86 -8.63 18.25
C ARG A 760 -11.82 -10.08 17.84
N GLN A 761 -12.15 -11.00 18.75
CA GLN A 761 -12.17 -12.43 18.47
C GLN A 761 -13.10 -12.76 17.29
N ARG A 762 -14.32 -12.22 17.28
CA ARG A 762 -15.27 -12.42 16.18
C ARG A 762 -14.72 -11.92 14.83
N SER A 763 -14.04 -10.78 14.82
CA SER A 763 -13.48 -10.21 13.59
C SER A 763 -12.29 -11.01 13.08
N GLU A 764 -11.47 -11.56 13.96
CA GLU A 764 -10.38 -12.47 13.59
C GLU A 764 -10.91 -13.80 13.03
N GLU A 765 -11.98 -14.34 13.60
CA GLU A 765 -12.67 -15.55 13.07
C GLU A 765 -13.27 -15.30 11.68
N SER A 766 -13.88 -14.13 11.44
CA SER A 766 -14.45 -13.79 10.13
C SER A 766 -13.40 -13.49 9.06
N ALA A 767 -12.19 -13.09 9.43
CA ALA A 767 -11.11 -12.79 8.47
C ALA A 767 -10.74 -13.99 7.59
N ALA A 768 -10.76 -15.20 8.13
CA ALA A 768 -10.50 -16.42 7.37
C ALA A 768 -11.51 -16.61 6.23
N HIS A 769 -12.80 -16.34 6.48
CA HIS A 769 -13.85 -16.38 5.46
C HIS A 769 -13.63 -15.31 4.39
N ILE A 770 -13.31 -14.09 4.80
CA ILE A 770 -13.01 -12.97 3.87
C ILE A 770 -11.84 -13.33 2.96
N LEU A 771 -10.73 -13.80 3.52
CA LEU A 771 -9.52 -14.16 2.77
C LEU A 771 -9.73 -15.33 1.81
N SER A 772 -10.53 -16.32 2.20
CA SER A 772 -10.84 -17.48 1.34
C SER A 772 -11.82 -17.16 0.21
N THR A 773 -12.69 -16.16 0.39
CA THR A 773 -13.76 -15.83 -0.56
C THR A 773 -13.37 -14.68 -1.49
N TYR A 774 -12.71 -13.65 -0.97
CA TYR A 774 -12.45 -12.38 -1.65
C TYR A 774 -10.95 -12.11 -1.84
N SER A 775 -10.17 -13.12 -2.22
CA SER A 775 -8.79 -12.91 -2.67
C SER A 775 -8.73 -12.63 -4.18
N TRP A 776 -7.65 -11.99 -4.65
CA TRP A 776 -7.40 -11.78 -6.08
C TRP A 776 -7.35 -13.11 -6.84
N ASP A 777 -6.83 -14.18 -6.22
CA ASP A 777 -6.81 -15.52 -6.78
C ASP A 777 -8.23 -16.05 -7.05
N GLN A 778 -9.16 -15.84 -6.10
CA GLN A 778 -10.55 -16.27 -6.30
C GLN A 778 -11.26 -15.45 -7.37
N SER A 779 -10.97 -14.15 -7.44
CA SER A 779 -11.48 -13.28 -8.50
C SER A 779 -11.00 -13.75 -9.88
N ALA A 780 -9.71 -14.05 -10.01
CA ALA A 780 -9.12 -14.60 -11.24
C ALA A 780 -9.73 -15.94 -11.62
N ARG A 781 -9.89 -16.89 -10.68
CA ARG A 781 -10.54 -18.18 -10.93
C ARG A 781 -11.96 -18.03 -11.47
N LYS A 782 -12.72 -17.08 -10.91
CA LYS A 782 -14.08 -16.81 -11.38
C LYS A 782 -14.08 -16.24 -12.80
N MET A 783 -13.16 -15.34 -13.12
CA MET A 783 -12.96 -14.81 -14.48
C MET A 783 -12.56 -15.92 -15.45
N ILE A 784 -11.60 -16.78 -15.08
CA ILE A 784 -11.17 -17.92 -15.91
C ILE A 784 -12.33 -18.88 -16.16
N SER A 785 -13.11 -19.19 -15.11
CA SER A 785 -14.32 -20.01 -15.26
C SER A 785 -15.29 -19.43 -16.29
N ARG A 786 -15.40 -18.10 -16.38
CA ARG A 786 -16.21 -17.44 -17.40
C ARG A 786 -15.54 -17.49 -18.76
N LEU A 787 -14.23 -17.24 -18.86
CA LEU A 787 -13.47 -17.32 -20.10
C LEU A 787 -13.57 -18.71 -20.74
N ASN A 788 -13.66 -19.80 -19.96
CA ASN A 788 -13.89 -21.16 -20.44
C ASN A 788 -15.27 -21.39 -21.12
N GLN A 789 -16.18 -20.44 -21.01
CA GLN A 789 -17.56 -20.53 -21.54
C GLN A 789 -17.74 -19.69 -22.81
N ILE A 790 -16.76 -18.91 -23.20
CA ILE A 790 -16.78 -17.99 -24.33
C ILE A 790 -15.64 -18.32 -25.32
#